data_0a75cff40c3a8680128193db24f59104
#
_entry.id   0a75cff40c3a8680128193db24f59104
#
_cell.length_a   1.000
_cell.length_b   1.000
_cell.length_c   1.000
_cell.angle_alpha   90.00
_cell.angle_beta   90.00
_cell.angle_gamma   90.00
#
_symmetry.space_group_name_H-M   'P 1'
#
loop_
_entity.id
_entity.type
_entity.pdbx_description
1 polymer ?
#
loop_
_entity_poly.entity_id
_entity_poly.type
_entity_poly.pdbx_seq_one_letter_code
_entity_poly.pdbx_strand_id
1 'polypeptide(L)'
;MINIGHTSIRFASPEIIRHWATRKLPNGQNIGEVTNPETLQYRTQKPVPGGLFCEAIFGPTIENDCWCGFLGKMERRGTVKSFQYCPKCLVEKKNPRIRRYRLGYIELKTPVVHPWLLKSVPNYLALLLNLKRKDLLEFAYCHQTIKIVSDEANSFTSFGYSLNHEVLPSTTTSSPKRLNPNRFELGLVASFGMRNFEKNTNVKTLTQGSKLLKLRRKVQPTKLCTGGEAIEYLLRQVHLERELQILLKSISNVQKDLVTLSPTEYRFKEPPKAYSRNFTKLKKDVRRLKVINALVEGDIEPDWFILKVIPVLPPDLRPILRLPNGVFAVSDLNTLYRKILIRNNRYQTFVQLGLWGAVLMEKRLLQEAVDQLIENKRSSTPFSQKRHLKSLSESLRGKQGRFRQNLLGKRIDYSGRSVIVVGPQLRLNQCGLPREMVLELFQPFLVARLIGRSQLARSVRQAKTFLQNPASRFWPLIQSCIAEHPILLNRAPTLHRLGIQAFEPKVVSGRAILLHPLVCPAFNADFDGDQMAVHLPLSIEAQSEARILMLATHNLLSPATGQPVTLPSQDMVLGCYFLTADARIYQKGFFNSFEEVIFAYENNNVGLHTWLWVRWKNEFTAWSSKMQPLEVRIHPKGFRIEIYTDSIRIYDKLGSLNHQYIKTTAGRILWNQAIYDVF
;
A
#
# COMPACT_ATOMS: atom_id res chain seq x y z
N MET A 1 -14.05 3.79 -23.19
CA MET A 1 -13.01 3.27 -22.27
C MET A 1 -11.73 3.07 -23.07
N ILE A 2 -10.63 3.72 -22.68
CA ILE A 2 -9.33 3.50 -23.30
C ILE A 2 -8.81 2.16 -22.76
N ASN A 3 -8.71 1.17 -23.65
CA ASN A 3 -8.11 -0.13 -23.30
C ASN A 3 -6.60 0.09 -23.11
N ILE A 4 -6.14 0.20 -21.85
CA ILE A 4 -4.73 0.28 -21.52
C ILE A 4 -4.17 -1.15 -21.58
N GLY A 5 -3.52 -1.50 -22.69
CA GLY A 5 -2.97 -2.85 -22.87
C GLY A 5 -1.77 -3.15 -21.96
N HIS A 6 -0.91 -2.16 -21.70
CA HIS A 6 0.22 -2.28 -20.77
C HIS A 6 0.70 -0.91 -20.31
N THR A 7 1.35 -0.88 -19.15
CA THR A 7 2.05 0.29 -18.62
C THR A 7 3.54 0.03 -18.55
N SER A 8 4.35 0.97 -19.05
CA SER A 8 5.81 0.90 -18.98
C SER A 8 6.36 1.99 -18.06
N ILE A 9 7.44 1.70 -17.36
CA ILE A 9 8.17 2.68 -16.53
C ILE A 9 9.45 3.05 -17.29
N ARG A 10 9.64 4.35 -17.53
CA ARG A 10 10.83 4.89 -18.20
C ARG A 10 11.44 6.03 -17.39
N PHE A 11 12.70 6.35 -17.67
CA PHE A 11 13.32 7.55 -17.16
C PHE A 11 12.70 8.78 -17.82
N ALA A 12 12.44 9.83 -17.03
CA ALA A 12 11.97 11.10 -17.54
C ALA A 12 13.16 12.00 -17.86
N SER A 13 13.20 12.54 -19.08
CA SER A 13 14.17 13.56 -19.43
C SER A 13 13.92 14.86 -18.66
N PRO A 14 14.94 15.72 -18.44
CA PRO A 14 14.75 17.03 -17.82
C PRO A 14 13.70 17.89 -18.55
N GLU A 15 13.59 17.75 -19.86
CA GLU A 15 12.60 18.45 -20.69
C GLU A 15 11.18 17.99 -20.43
N ILE A 16 10.97 16.68 -20.31
CA ILE A 16 9.67 16.10 -19.97
C ILE A 16 9.23 16.61 -18.58
N ILE A 17 10.13 16.64 -17.60
CA ILE A 17 9.81 17.14 -16.25
C ILE A 17 9.42 18.63 -16.29
N ARG A 18 10.16 19.46 -17.07
CA ARG A 18 9.77 20.86 -17.28
C ARG A 18 8.40 20.94 -17.95
N HIS A 19 8.15 20.16 -19.00
CA HIS A 19 6.88 20.16 -19.73
C HIS A 19 5.68 19.81 -18.82
N TRP A 20 5.82 18.85 -17.91
CA TRP A 20 4.76 18.51 -16.96
C TRP A 20 4.39 19.66 -16.02
N ALA A 21 5.35 20.49 -15.66
CA ALA A 21 5.19 21.52 -14.65
C ALA A 21 5.00 22.92 -15.25
N THR A 22 5.51 23.19 -16.47
CA THR A 22 5.48 24.51 -17.11
C THR A 22 4.13 24.78 -17.77
N ARG A 23 3.64 26.00 -17.59
CA ARG A 23 2.45 26.52 -18.27
C ARG A 23 2.75 27.88 -18.87
N LYS A 24 2.24 28.11 -20.05
CA LYS A 24 2.27 29.42 -20.71
C LYS A 24 1.04 30.21 -20.33
N LEU A 25 1.23 31.41 -19.85
CA LEU A 25 0.17 32.37 -19.62
C LEU A 25 -0.16 33.14 -20.91
N PRO A 26 -1.34 33.82 -20.96
CA PRO A 26 -1.69 34.66 -22.10
C PRO A 26 -0.69 35.78 -22.41
N ASN A 27 0.08 36.25 -21.42
CA ASN A 27 1.14 37.21 -21.57
C ASN A 27 2.49 36.61 -22.03
N GLY A 28 2.51 35.31 -22.40
CA GLY A 28 3.72 34.63 -22.89
C GLY A 28 4.69 34.19 -21.79
N GLN A 29 4.47 34.51 -20.52
CA GLN A 29 5.33 34.07 -19.44
C GLN A 29 5.14 32.57 -19.12
N ASN A 30 6.25 31.90 -18.89
CA ASN A 30 6.23 30.50 -18.43
C ASN A 30 6.19 30.47 -16.89
N ILE A 31 5.21 29.76 -16.34
CA ILE A 31 5.09 29.54 -14.89
C ILE A 31 5.27 28.06 -14.61
N GLY A 32 5.98 27.72 -13.52
CA GLY A 32 6.19 26.34 -13.07
C GLY A 32 7.40 26.17 -12.18
N GLU A 33 8.39 27.08 -12.26
CA GLU A 33 9.60 27.03 -11.45
C GLU A 33 9.33 27.52 -10.02
N VAL A 34 9.80 26.76 -9.04
CA VAL A 34 9.79 27.13 -7.62
C VAL A 34 11.17 27.63 -7.23
N THR A 35 11.27 28.93 -6.90
CA THR A 35 12.55 29.61 -6.58
C THR A 35 12.68 29.98 -5.11
N ASN A 36 11.53 30.24 -4.44
CA ASN A 36 11.50 30.67 -3.04
C ASN A 36 11.39 29.50 -2.08
N PRO A 37 12.28 29.39 -1.07
CA PRO A 37 12.23 28.35 -0.05
C PRO A 37 11.08 28.50 0.98
N GLU A 38 10.44 29.68 1.01
CA GLU A 38 9.33 29.92 1.95
C GLU A 38 8.04 29.23 1.52
N THR A 39 7.20 28.86 2.51
CA THR A 39 5.93 28.16 2.29
C THR A 39 4.75 29.10 2.42
N LEU A 40 4.49 29.56 3.64
CA LEU A 40 3.40 30.47 4.00
C LEU A 40 3.97 31.71 4.69
N GLN A 41 3.35 32.85 4.44
CA GLN A 41 3.66 34.05 5.16
C GLN A 41 3.15 33.99 6.58
N TYR A 42 4.01 34.21 7.58
CA TYR A 42 3.66 33.99 8.99
C TYR A 42 2.44 34.79 9.47
N ARG A 43 2.38 36.10 9.10
CA ARG A 43 1.28 36.96 9.56
C ARG A 43 -0.07 36.68 8.89
N THR A 44 -0.06 36.52 7.57
CA THR A 44 -1.29 36.40 6.76
C THR A 44 -1.70 34.93 6.51
N GLN A 45 -0.81 33.98 6.79
CA GLN A 45 -0.97 32.55 6.47
C GLN A 45 -1.26 32.26 4.99
N LYS A 46 -1.01 33.24 4.11
CA LYS A 46 -1.16 33.10 2.66
C LYS A 46 0.08 32.48 2.03
N PRO A 47 -0.08 31.72 0.92
CA PRO A 47 1.04 31.16 0.17
C PRO A 47 1.98 32.25 -0.35
N VAL A 48 3.30 32.06 -0.19
CA VAL A 48 4.29 33.01 -0.67
C VAL A 48 4.45 32.90 -2.19
N PRO A 49 4.50 34.01 -2.96
CA PRO A 49 4.72 33.94 -4.40
C PRO A 49 6.08 33.31 -4.74
N GLY A 50 6.12 32.47 -5.78
CA GLY A 50 7.31 31.70 -6.18
C GLY A 50 7.71 30.60 -5.20
N GLY A 51 6.99 30.41 -4.08
CA GLY A 51 7.28 29.43 -3.05
C GLY A 51 6.64 28.08 -3.29
N LEU A 52 6.88 27.15 -2.34
CA LEU A 52 6.40 25.77 -2.40
C LEU A 52 4.86 25.61 -2.41
N PHE A 53 4.10 26.64 -2.03
CA PHE A 53 2.63 26.65 -2.02
C PHE A 53 2.04 27.73 -2.94
N CYS A 54 2.85 28.35 -3.80
CA CYS A 54 2.46 29.45 -4.66
C CYS A 54 1.18 29.15 -5.47
N GLU A 55 0.20 30.06 -5.41
CA GLU A 55 -1.07 29.89 -6.14
C GLU A 55 -0.90 30.05 -7.65
N ALA A 56 0.03 30.87 -8.11
CA ALA A 56 0.32 31.03 -9.52
C ALA A 56 0.86 29.72 -10.13
N ILE A 57 1.68 28.97 -9.37
CA ILE A 57 2.28 27.71 -9.84
C ILE A 57 1.28 26.55 -9.70
N PHE A 58 0.68 26.38 -8.54
CA PHE A 58 -0.10 25.18 -8.21
C PHE A 58 -1.62 25.37 -8.31
N GLY A 59 -2.09 26.59 -8.44
CA GLY A 59 -3.51 26.93 -8.51
C GLY A 59 -4.04 27.61 -7.24
N PRO A 60 -5.27 28.16 -7.30
CA PRO A 60 -5.89 28.92 -6.21
C PRO A 60 -6.16 28.03 -4.99
N THR A 61 -6.17 28.64 -3.79
CA THR A 61 -6.57 27.98 -2.55
C THR A 61 -8.06 28.05 -2.32
N ILE A 62 -8.71 29.12 -2.77
CA ILE A 62 -10.14 29.37 -2.66
C ILE A 62 -10.71 29.48 -4.07
N GLU A 63 -11.90 28.96 -4.29
CA GLU A 63 -12.59 29.05 -5.57
C GLU A 63 -12.87 30.52 -5.91
N ASN A 64 -12.60 30.91 -7.17
CA ASN A 64 -12.82 32.24 -7.70
C ASN A 64 -12.09 33.39 -6.99
N ASP A 65 -11.12 33.11 -6.11
CA ASP A 65 -10.28 34.13 -5.48
C ASP A 65 -8.81 33.93 -5.81
N CYS A 66 -7.96 34.91 -5.47
CA CYS A 66 -6.53 34.87 -5.70
C CYS A 66 -5.78 35.48 -4.52
N TRP A 67 -4.49 35.20 -4.41
CA TRP A 67 -3.62 35.66 -3.34
C TRP A 67 -3.74 37.16 -3.05
N CYS A 68 -3.83 37.99 -4.10
CA CYS A 68 -3.97 39.44 -3.97
C CYS A 68 -5.41 39.90 -3.67
N GLY A 69 -6.41 39.02 -3.71
CA GLY A 69 -7.81 39.33 -3.49
C GLY A 69 -8.50 40.13 -4.60
N PHE A 70 -7.82 40.31 -5.74
CA PHE A 70 -8.36 41.10 -6.86
C PHE A 70 -9.59 40.38 -7.51
N LEU A 71 -9.45 39.12 -7.80
CA LEU A 71 -10.54 38.32 -8.40
C LEU A 71 -11.79 38.29 -7.51
N GLY A 72 -11.63 38.01 -6.22
CA GLY A 72 -12.76 38.00 -5.28
C GLY A 72 -13.42 39.35 -5.05
N LYS A 73 -12.69 40.46 -5.19
CA LYS A 73 -13.28 41.82 -5.17
C LYS A 73 -14.08 42.13 -6.43
N MET A 74 -13.60 41.70 -7.60
CA MET A 74 -14.29 41.88 -8.88
C MET A 74 -15.56 41.04 -8.95
N GLU A 75 -15.54 39.81 -8.46
CA GLU A 75 -16.69 38.92 -8.41
C GLU A 75 -17.80 39.51 -7.53
N ARG A 76 -17.47 40.05 -6.36
CA ARG A 76 -18.42 40.73 -5.46
C ARG A 76 -19.05 41.99 -6.06
N ARG A 77 -18.37 42.65 -6.97
CA ARG A 77 -18.87 43.88 -7.68
C ARG A 77 -19.73 43.55 -8.91
N GLY A 78 -19.94 42.27 -9.24
CA GLY A 78 -20.69 41.87 -10.42
C GLY A 78 -20.05 42.27 -11.78
N THR A 79 -18.83 42.80 -11.77
CA THR A 79 -18.13 43.26 -12.99
C THR A 79 -17.33 42.12 -13.64
N VAL A 80 -17.78 40.89 -13.49
CA VAL A 80 -17.08 39.69 -13.97
C VAL A 80 -17.25 39.54 -15.48
N LYS A 81 -16.52 40.30 -16.26
CA LYS A 81 -16.14 39.85 -17.60
C LYS A 81 -14.91 38.97 -17.43
N SER A 82 -15.09 37.68 -17.55
CA SER A 82 -14.22 36.58 -17.92
C SER A 82 -12.70 36.77 -17.89
N PHE A 83 -12.11 37.22 -16.79
CA PHE A 83 -10.68 37.06 -16.61
C PHE A 83 -10.40 35.59 -16.24
N GLN A 84 -9.75 34.86 -17.14
CA GLN A 84 -9.25 33.51 -16.83
C GLN A 84 -8.08 33.55 -15.83
N TYR A 85 -7.34 34.67 -15.77
CA TYR A 85 -6.18 34.89 -14.91
C TYR A 85 -6.26 36.25 -14.23
N CYS A 86 -5.74 36.32 -13.00
CA CYS A 86 -5.57 37.59 -12.32
C CYS A 86 -4.45 38.40 -12.97
N PRO A 87 -4.68 39.68 -13.39
CA PRO A 87 -3.65 40.48 -14.02
C PRO A 87 -2.51 40.88 -13.06
N LYS A 88 -2.75 40.88 -11.74
CA LYS A 88 -1.76 41.28 -10.72
C LYS A 88 -0.89 40.12 -10.24
N CYS A 89 -1.47 38.98 -9.91
CA CYS A 89 -0.74 37.88 -9.29
C CYS A 89 -0.68 36.61 -10.16
N LEU A 90 -1.18 36.67 -11.40
CA LEU A 90 -1.12 35.62 -12.41
C LEU A 90 -1.78 34.29 -11.98
N VAL A 91 -2.64 34.32 -10.97
CA VAL A 91 -3.39 33.14 -10.49
C VAL A 91 -4.54 32.87 -11.44
N GLU A 92 -4.68 31.62 -11.86
CA GLU A 92 -5.72 31.16 -12.74
C GLU A 92 -7.04 30.97 -12.00
N LYS A 93 -8.16 31.42 -12.59
CA LYS A 93 -9.49 31.22 -12.04
C LYS A 93 -9.96 29.79 -12.33
N LYS A 94 -9.72 28.89 -11.41
CA LYS A 94 -10.11 27.46 -11.49
C LYS A 94 -10.45 26.91 -10.11
N ASN A 95 -11.03 25.70 -10.12
CA ASN A 95 -11.36 24.99 -8.90
C ASN A 95 -10.07 24.63 -8.10
N PRO A 96 -10.04 24.80 -6.78
CA PRO A 96 -8.90 24.46 -5.91
C PRO A 96 -8.43 23.00 -6.02
N ARG A 97 -9.28 22.07 -6.45
CA ARG A 97 -8.91 20.65 -6.64
C ARG A 97 -7.72 20.45 -7.58
N ILE A 98 -7.40 21.44 -8.43
CA ILE A 98 -6.20 21.43 -9.27
C ILE A 98 -4.91 21.27 -8.45
N ARG A 99 -4.86 21.76 -7.23
CA ARG A 99 -3.72 21.63 -6.31
C ARG A 99 -3.39 20.18 -5.93
N ARG A 100 -4.22 19.22 -6.31
CA ARG A 100 -3.98 17.77 -6.08
C ARG A 100 -3.07 17.15 -7.12
N TYR A 101 -2.99 17.70 -8.34
CA TYR A 101 -2.26 17.08 -9.45
C TYR A 101 -1.30 18.00 -10.19
N ARG A 102 -1.32 19.32 -9.95
CA ARG A 102 -0.37 20.23 -10.58
C ARG A 102 1.02 20.09 -9.98
N LEU A 103 1.98 19.78 -10.84
CA LEU A 103 3.40 19.73 -10.50
C LEU A 103 4.04 21.12 -10.64
N GLY A 104 5.08 21.36 -9.86
CA GLY A 104 6.07 22.39 -10.10
C GLY A 104 7.43 21.75 -10.34
N TYR A 105 8.46 22.54 -10.59
CA TYR A 105 9.82 22.05 -10.71
C TYR A 105 10.82 23.00 -10.05
N ILE A 106 11.95 22.44 -9.63
CA ILE A 106 13.12 23.18 -9.13
C ILE A 106 14.22 22.95 -10.13
N GLU A 107 14.76 24.03 -10.71
CA GLU A 107 15.93 23.97 -11.56
C GLU A 107 17.20 24.00 -10.72
N LEU A 108 18.01 22.95 -10.81
CA LEU A 108 19.26 22.85 -10.08
C LEU A 108 20.33 23.64 -10.82
N LYS A 109 21.01 24.53 -10.12
CA LYS A 109 22.10 25.36 -10.69
C LYS A 109 23.39 24.57 -10.91
N THR A 110 23.48 23.38 -10.35
CA THR A 110 24.55 22.41 -10.61
C THR A 110 23.91 21.02 -10.76
N PRO A 111 24.35 20.20 -11.71
CA PRO A 111 23.83 18.84 -11.90
C PRO A 111 24.16 17.95 -10.70
N VAL A 112 23.21 17.10 -10.33
CA VAL A 112 23.26 16.19 -9.17
C VAL A 112 23.03 14.77 -9.64
N VAL A 113 23.79 13.82 -9.11
CA VAL A 113 23.63 12.41 -9.48
C VAL A 113 22.45 11.78 -8.76
N HIS A 114 21.66 10.97 -9.48
CA HIS A 114 20.53 10.29 -8.87
C HIS A 114 20.99 9.24 -7.83
N PRO A 115 20.55 9.29 -6.57
CA PRO A 115 21.08 8.45 -5.49
C PRO A 115 20.85 6.97 -5.70
N TRP A 116 19.78 6.55 -6.34
CA TRP A 116 19.53 5.12 -6.62
C TRP A 116 20.59 4.55 -7.57
N LEU A 117 21.03 5.31 -8.56
CA LEU A 117 22.05 4.87 -9.50
C LEU A 117 23.45 4.90 -8.88
N LEU A 118 23.64 5.75 -7.86
CA LEU A 118 24.91 5.90 -7.16
C LEU A 118 25.10 4.84 -6.06
N LYS A 119 24.03 4.50 -5.33
CA LYS A 119 24.08 3.66 -4.11
C LYS A 119 23.60 2.21 -4.31
N SER A 120 22.97 1.90 -5.46
CA SER A 120 22.48 0.55 -5.76
C SER A 120 23.56 -0.52 -5.86
N VAL A 121 23.14 -1.76 -5.67
CA VAL A 121 23.97 -2.96 -5.93
C VAL A 121 23.16 -3.89 -6.84
N PRO A 122 23.60 -4.14 -8.08
CA PRO A 122 24.79 -3.61 -8.77
C PRO A 122 24.69 -2.10 -9.05
N ASN A 123 25.85 -1.42 -9.10
CA ASN A 123 25.90 0.01 -9.42
C ASN A 123 25.92 0.20 -10.95
N TYR A 124 24.82 0.67 -11.50
CA TYR A 124 24.65 0.81 -12.95
C TYR A 124 25.56 1.89 -13.56
N LEU A 125 25.80 3.01 -12.86
CA LEU A 125 26.72 4.06 -13.30
C LEU A 125 28.17 3.55 -13.32
N ALA A 126 28.59 2.82 -12.29
CA ALA A 126 29.92 2.24 -12.21
C ALA A 126 30.16 1.22 -13.32
N LEU A 127 29.13 0.42 -13.68
CA LEU A 127 29.18 -0.52 -14.80
C LEU A 127 29.25 0.21 -16.14
N LEU A 128 28.46 1.25 -16.34
CA LEU A 128 28.43 2.02 -17.59
C LEU A 128 29.76 2.74 -17.85
N LEU A 129 30.27 3.45 -16.84
CA LEU A 129 31.54 4.19 -16.92
C LEU A 129 32.78 3.30 -16.74
N ASN A 130 32.62 2.03 -16.44
CA ASN A 130 33.69 1.08 -16.12
C ASN A 130 34.63 1.53 -14.98
N LEU A 131 34.08 2.31 -14.02
CA LEU A 131 34.77 2.80 -12.85
C LEU A 131 34.54 1.93 -11.61
N LYS A 132 35.41 2.04 -10.60
CA LYS A 132 35.15 1.45 -9.31
C LYS A 132 34.06 2.28 -8.58
N ARG A 133 33.21 1.58 -7.81
CA ARG A 133 32.16 2.26 -7.03
C ARG A 133 32.70 3.29 -6.05
N LYS A 134 33.89 3.05 -5.47
CA LYS A 134 34.54 3.96 -4.54
C LYS A 134 34.88 5.29 -5.23
N ASP A 135 35.52 5.22 -6.39
CA ASP A 135 35.95 6.39 -7.16
C ASP A 135 34.74 7.22 -7.61
N LEU A 136 33.68 6.55 -8.05
CA LEU A 136 32.42 7.21 -8.44
C LEU A 136 31.78 7.97 -7.27
N LEU A 137 31.81 7.41 -6.06
CA LEU A 137 31.30 8.07 -4.86
C LEU A 137 32.16 9.28 -4.50
N GLU A 138 33.48 9.17 -4.60
CA GLU A 138 34.42 10.27 -4.34
C GLU A 138 34.22 11.43 -5.32
N PHE A 139 33.94 11.16 -6.61
CA PHE A 139 33.56 12.18 -7.57
C PHE A 139 32.21 12.81 -7.24
N ALA A 140 31.18 12.01 -7.00
CA ALA A 140 29.82 12.51 -6.75
C ALA A 140 29.74 13.45 -5.53
N TYR A 141 30.49 13.14 -4.46
CA TYR A 141 30.54 13.95 -3.24
C TYR A 141 31.68 14.99 -3.22
N CYS A 142 32.25 15.31 -4.39
CA CYS A 142 33.27 16.35 -4.56
C CYS A 142 34.57 16.14 -3.76
N HIS A 143 34.94 14.88 -3.48
CA HIS A 143 36.23 14.56 -2.85
C HIS A 143 37.37 14.49 -3.87
N GLN A 144 37.06 14.21 -5.14
CA GLN A 144 38.01 14.18 -6.25
C GLN A 144 37.59 15.14 -7.38
N THR A 145 38.57 15.64 -8.13
CA THR A 145 38.38 16.55 -9.26
C THR A 145 38.89 15.90 -10.54
N ILE A 146 38.22 16.17 -11.65
CA ILE A 146 38.67 15.79 -13.00
C ILE A 146 39.20 17.05 -13.70
N LYS A 147 40.42 16.97 -14.24
CA LYS A 147 41.01 18.00 -15.09
C LYS A 147 40.57 17.69 -16.53
N ILE A 148 39.82 18.59 -17.13
CA ILE A 148 39.47 18.55 -18.54
C ILE A 148 40.50 19.34 -19.32
N VAL A 149 41.28 18.67 -20.14
CA VAL A 149 42.17 19.29 -21.11
C VAL A 149 41.38 19.45 -22.41
N SER A 150 41.14 20.65 -22.87
CA SER A 150 40.48 20.92 -24.15
C SER A 150 41.50 20.69 -25.28
N ASP A 151 41.52 19.48 -25.82
CA ASP A 151 42.25 19.23 -27.07
C ASP A 151 41.34 19.59 -28.26
N GLU A 152 41.52 20.76 -28.80
CA GLU A 152 40.97 21.14 -30.12
C GLU A 152 41.82 20.67 -31.29
N ALA A 153 42.69 19.67 -31.17
CA ALA A 153 43.42 19.12 -32.29
C ALA A 153 43.67 17.63 -32.10
N ASN A 154 43.07 16.89 -32.96
CA ASN A 154 43.34 15.53 -33.45
C ASN A 154 42.28 14.48 -33.09
N SER A 155 41.46 14.27 -34.13
CA SER A 155 40.77 13.06 -34.44
C SER A 155 41.73 11.82 -34.45
N PHE A 156 41.19 10.72 -33.95
CA PHE A 156 41.74 9.34 -34.12
C PHE A 156 42.98 9.01 -33.29
N THR A 157 42.76 8.63 -32.03
CA THR A 157 43.56 7.55 -31.44
C THR A 157 42.71 6.80 -30.39
N SER A 158 42.87 5.49 -30.46
CA SER A 158 42.28 4.45 -29.62
C SER A 158 42.14 4.82 -28.17
N PHE A 159 40.95 4.67 -27.59
CA PHE A 159 40.66 4.85 -26.19
C PHE A 159 41.44 3.87 -25.31
N GLY A 160 42.63 4.26 -24.93
CA GLY A 160 43.27 3.83 -23.70
C GLY A 160 42.99 4.90 -22.67
N TYR A 161 42.24 4.61 -21.65
CA TYR A 161 42.10 5.50 -20.48
C TYR A 161 43.45 5.58 -19.77
N SER A 162 44.26 6.52 -20.14
CA SER A 162 45.38 6.98 -19.35
C SER A 162 44.79 7.97 -18.33
N LEU A 163 44.23 7.46 -17.28
CA LEU A 163 44.03 8.18 -16.05
C LEU A 163 45.42 8.46 -15.47
N ASN A 164 46.07 9.58 -15.86
CA ASN A 164 47.16 10.11 -15.07
C ASN A 164 46.58 10.58 -13.76
N HIS A 165 46.40 9.64 -12.87
CA HIS A 165 46.19 9.85 -11.45
C HIS A 165 47.50 10.39 -10.85
N GLU A 166 47.71 11.68 -10.89
CA GLU A 166 48.45 12.32 -9.81
C GLU A 166 47.49 12.32 -8.60
N VAL A 167 47.45 11.19 -7.92
CA VAL A 167 46.92 11.08 -6.58
C VAL A 167 47.82 11.96 -5.72
N LEU A 168 47.34 13.09 -5.29
CA LEU A 168 47.92 13.79 -4.15
C LEU A 168 47.94 12.79 -3.00
N PRO A 169 49.11 12.50 -2.40
CA PRO A 169 49.21 11.51 -1.34
C PRO A 169 48.31 11.94 -0.18
N SER A 170 47.35 11.11 0.13
CA SER A 170 46.64 11.17 1.39
C SER A 170 47.71 11.03 2.49
N THR A 171 47.97 12.11 3.22
CA THR A 171 48.76 12.05 4.44
C THR A 171 48.14 11.01 5.37
N THR A 172 48.90 9.94 5.55
CA THR A 172 48.61 8.84 6.43
C THR A 172 48.42 9.33 7.86
N THR A 173 47.25 9.00 8.37
CA THR A 173 46.97 8.56 9.74
C THR A 173 47.94 8.97 10.85
N SER A 174 47.52 9.96 11.59
CA SER A 174 47.74 10.00 13.03
C SER A 174 46.35 10.06 13.70
N SER A 175 46.21 9.23 14.75
CA SER A 175 45.01 9.02 15.57
C SER A 175 44.28 10.32 15.94
N PRO A 176 42.94 10.32 16.01
CA PRO A 176 42.20 11.52 16.37
C PRO A 176 42.36 11.83 17.86
N LYS A 177 43.18 12.83 18.17
CA LYS A 177 43.12 13.53 19.46
C LYS A 177 41.77 14.23 19.54
N ARG A 178 41.04 13.97 20.63
CA ARG A 178 39.76 14.61 20.99
C ARG A 178 39.93 16.11 20.96
N LEU A 179 39.27 16.79 20.04
CA LEU A 179 39.13 18.24 19.96
C LEU A 179 37.86 18.65 20.72
N ASN A 180 38.07 19.53 21.70
CA ASN A 180 37.01 20.19 22.47
C ASN A 180 36.02 20.96 21.55
N PRO A 181 34.70 20.89 21.81
CA PRO A 181 33.67 21.39 20.87
C PRO A 181 33.43 22.91 20.92
N ASN A 182 34.23 23.72 21.66
CA ASN A 182 33.88 25.12 21.96
C ASN A 182 34.82 26.19 21.34
N ARG A 183 35.50 25.90 20.22
CA ARG A 183 36.21 26.96 19.48
C ARG A 183 35.92 26.89 17.99
N PHE A 184 34.93 27.65 17.57
CA PHE A 184 34.72 27.96 16.16
C PHE A 184 35.73 29.06 15.77
N GLU A 185 36.91 28.67 15.33
CA GLU A 185 37.78 29.58 14.58
C GLU A 185 37.42 29.54 13.10
N LEU A 186 36.66 30.55 12.67
CA LEU A 186 36.29 30.80 11.29
C LEU A 186 37.49 31.14 10.36
N GLY A 187 38.69 31.20 10.91
CA GLY A 187 39.91 31.63 10.19
C GLY A 187 40.68 30.51 9.46
N LEU A 188 40.45 29.24 9.77
CA LEU A 188 41.34 28.15 9.29
C LEU A 188 40.93 27.52 7.95
N VAL A 189 39.69 27.69 7.50
CA VAL A 189 39.20 27.09 6.26
C VAL A 189 39.61 27.90 5.01
N ALA A 190 39.81 29.19 5.15
CA ALA A 190 40.27 30.07 4.04
C ALA A 190 41.74 29.87 3.67
N SER A 191 42.59 29.42 4.63
CA SER A 191 44.04 29.28 4.39
C SER A 191 44.43 27.95 3.75
N PHE A 192 43.61 26.92 3.84
CA PHE A 192 43.93 25.60 3.27
C PHE A 192 43.72 25.52 1.74
N GLY A 193 42.81 26.32 1.18
CA GLY A 193 42.56 26.38 -0.26
C GLY A 193 43.62 27.19 -1.05
N MET A 194 44.18 28.23 -0.43
CA MET A 194 45.12 29.10 -1.14
C MET A 194 46.58 28.58 -1.13
N ARG A 195 47.03 27.89 -0.09
CA ARG A 195 48.43 27.39 -0.03
C ARG A 195 48.76 26.32 -1.06
N ASN A 196 47.78 25.60 -1.56
CA ASN A 196 48.00 24.60 -2.61
C ASN A 196 47.93 25.20 -4.03
N PHE A 197 47.44 26.42 -4.20
CA PHE A 197 47.41 27.08 -5.50
C PHE A 197 48.72 27.78 -5.81
N GLU A 198 49.45 28.28 -4.80
CA GLU A 198 50.73 28.95 -4.98
C GLU A 198 51.94 28.02 -5.05
N LYS A 199 51.84 26.78 -4.49
CA LYS A 199 52.97 25.82 -4.50
C LYS A 199 53.20 25.09 -5.82
N ASN A 200 52.30 25.18 -6.79
CA ASN A 200 52.48 24.59 -8.12
C ASN A 200 53.04 25.55 -9.16
N THR A 201 53.45 26.75 -8.76
CA THR A 201 54.23 27.69 -9.56
C THR A 201 55.67 27.77 -9.09
N ASN A 202 56.30 26.65 -8.72
CA ASN A 202 57.73 26.64 -8.59
C ASN A 202 58.40 26.75 -9.96
N VAL A 203 58.47 27.97 -10.45
CA VAL A 203 59.45 28.37 -11.45
C VAL A 203 60.82 28.19 -10.79
N LYS A 204 61.54 27.13 -11.13
CA LYS A 204 62.96 27.04 -10.90
C LYS A 204 63.58 28.16 -11.73
N THR A 205 64.03 29.24 -11.06
CA THR A 205 64.90 30.23 -11.64
C THR A 205 66.25 29.58 -11.93
N LEU A 206 66.41 29.07 -13.13
CA LEU A 206 67.73 28.78 -13.71
C LEU A 206 68.18 30.02 -14.47
N THR A 207 69.08 30.78 -13.76
CA THR A 207 69.93 31.78 -14.36
C THR A 207 70.90 31.07 -15.30
N GLN A 208 70.62 31.16 -16.63
CA GLN A 208 71.58 31.24 -17.69
C GLN A 208 70.86 31.51 -19.01
N GLY A 209 71.39 32.47 -19.74
CA GLY A 209 70.81 33.22 -20.80
C GLY A 209 70.40 32.44 -22.03
N SER A 210 69.61 33.08 -22.83
CA SER A 210 69.45 33.02 -24.29
C SER A 210 68.62 31.82 -24.91
N LYS A 211 67.83 31.09 -24.17
CA LYS A 211 66.84 30.14 -24.79
C LYS A 211 65.39 30.22 -24.24
N LEU A 212 65.04 31.31 -23.62
CA LEU A 212 63.75 31.52 -22.90
C LEU A 212 62.60 31.98 -23.81
N LEU A 213 62.76 32.03 -25.11
CA LEU A 213 61.75 32.59 -26.02
C LEU A 213 60.96 31.56 -26.84
N LYS A 214 61.13 30.24 -26.64
CA LYS A 214 60.43 29.24 -27.46
C LYS A 214 59.55 28.27 -26.67
N LEU A 215 59.25 28.46 -25.38
CA LEU A 215 58.37 27.60 -24.60
C LEU A 215 57.26 28.39 -23.87
N ARG A 216 56.66 29.41 -24.52
CA ARG A 216 55.29 29.76 -24.28
C ARG A 216 54.39 28.69 -24.95
N ARG A 217 54.42 27.46 -24.46
CA ARG A 217 53.31 26.57 -24.67
C ARG A 217 52.07 27.28 -24.12
N LYS A 218 51.15 27.63 -25.01
CA LYS A 218 49.81 28.11 -24.63
C LYS A 218 49.30 27.15 -23.57
N VAL A 219 49.28 27.58 -22.31
CA VAL A 219 48.62 26.88 -21.22
C VAL A 219 47.14 26.98 -21.57
N GLN A 220 46.63 25.91 -22.17
CA GLN A 220 45.21 25.85 -22.46
C GLN A 220 44.45 25.92 -21.13
N PRO A 221 43.35 26.64 -21.05
CA PRO A 221 42.56 26.74 -19.82
C PRO A 221 42.03 25.37 -19.44
N THR A 222 42.62 24.74 -18.43
CA THR A 222 42.16 23.48 -17.87
C THR A 222 40.92 23.74 -17.02
N LYS A 223 39.77 23.26 -17.42
CA LYS A 223 38.54 23.34 -16.65
C LYS A 223 38.52 22.20 -15.60
N LEU A 224 38.47 22.59 -14.32
CA LEU A 224 38.32 21.62 -13.23
C LEU A 224 36.83 21.34 -12.99
N CYS A 225 36.39 20.08 -13.15
CA CYS A 225 35.02 19.65 -12.90
C CYS A 225 34.93 18.72 -11.70
N THR A 226 33.91 18.92 -10.90
CA THR A 226 33.65 18.13 -9.67
C THR A 226 32.19 17.81 -9.52
N GLY A 227 31.87 16.75 -8.72
CA GLY A 227 30.49 16.39 -8.42
C GLY A 227 29.73 15.84 -9.63
N GLY A 228 28.46 16.18 -9.72
CA GLY A 228 27.59 15.79 -10.84
C GLY A 228 28.08 16.26 -12.20
N GLU A 229 28.73 17.42 -12.28
CA GLU A 229 29.31 17.98 -13.54
C GLU A 229 30.41 17.06 -14.12
N ALA A 230 31.25 16.50 -13.25
CA ALA A 230 32.31 15.59 -13.66
C ALA A 230 31.72 14.29 -14.23
N ILE A 231 30.72 13.76 -13.58
CA ILE A 231 30.05 12.51 -14.03
C ILE A 231 29.24 12.78 -15.30
N GLU A 232 28.58 13.91 -15.42
CA GLU A 232 27.89 14.32 -16.65
C GLU A 232 28.85 14.39 -17.84
N TYR A 233 30.02 14.99 -17.65
CA TYR A 233 31.04 15.06 -18.68
C TYR A 233 31.49 13.65 -19.13
N LEU A 234 31.72 12.73 -18.18
CA LEU A 234 32.07 11.34 -18.50
C LEU A 234 30.95 10.61 -19.23
N LEU A 235 29.69 10.82 -18.83
CA LEU A 235 28.54 10.18 -19.47
C LEU A 235 28.32 10.63 -20.90
N ARG A 236 28.53 11.93 -21.20
CA ARG A 236 28.45 12.48 -22.57
C ARG A 236 29.49 11.90 -23.53
N GLN A 237 30.61 11.41 -23.00
CA GLN A 237 31.62 10.74 -23.82
C GLN A 237 31.29 9.30 -24.16
N VAL A 238 30.30 8.69 -23.49
CA VAL A 238 29.90 7.31 -23.72
C VAL A 238 28.96 7.23 -24.92
N HIS A 239 29.46 6.69 -26.04
CA HIS A 239 28.64 6.36 -27.20
C HIS A 239 28.13 4.91 -27.06
N LEU A 240 26.86 4.73 -26.73
CA LEU A 240 26.26 3.42 -26.41
C LEU A 240 26.46 2.38 -27.50
N GLU A 241 26.22 2.71 -28.75
CA GLU A 241 26.37 1.78 -29.90
C GLU A 241 27.81 1.30 -30.10
N ARG A 242 28.78 2.22 -30.01
CA ARG A 242 30.22 1.89 -30.12
C ARG A 242 30.65 0.98 -28.96
N GLU A 243 30.25 1.32 -27.74
CA GLU A 243 30.56 0.50 -26.57
C GLU A 243 29.94 -0.90 -26.67
N LEU A 244 28.75 -1.03 -27.22
CA LEU A 244 28.08 -2.30 -27.46
C LEU A 244 28.92 -3.17 -28.41
N GLN A 245 29.39 -2.62 -29.53
CA GLN A 245 30.24 -3.35 -30.49
C GLN A 245 31.57 -3.77 -29.88
N ILE A 246 32.21 -2.88 -29.10
CA ILE A 246 33.49 -3.17 -28.42
C ILE A 246 33.30 -4.32 -27.40
N LEU A 247 32.22 -4.28 -26.62
CA LEU A 247 31.92 -5.32 -25.63
C LEU A 247 31.61 -6.67 -26.30
N LEU A 248 30.87 -6.71 -27.40
CA LEU A 248 30.60 -7.94 -28.12
C LEU A 248 31.91 -8.57 -28.63
N LYS A 249 32.80 -7.76 -29.20
CA LYS A 249 34.14 -8.23 -29.61
C LYS A 249 34.98 -8.69 -28.42
N SER A 250 34.97 -7.96 -27.30
CA SER A 250 35.70 -8.35 -26.08
C SER A 250 35.19 -9.68 -25.52
N ILE A 251 33.87 -9.86 -25.45
CA ILE A 251 33.24 -11.10 -24.95
C ILE A 251 33.60 -12.28 -25.86
N SER A 252 33.52 -12.13 -27.19
CA SER A 252 33.87 -13.19 -28.12
C SER A 252 35.33 -13.61 -28.00
N ASN A 253 36.25 -12.65 -27.83
CA ASN A 253 37.68 -12.95 -27.63
C ASN A 253 37.93 -13.66 -26.31
N VAL A 254 37.36 -13.17 -25.20
CA VAL A 254 37.51 -13.80 -23.87
C VAL A 254 36.86 -15.19 -23.85
N GLN A 255 35.79 -15.42 -24.59
CA GLN A 255 35.19 -16.76 -24.74
C GLN A 255 36.14 -17.72 -25.48
N LYS A 256 36.78 -17.28 -26.56
CA LYS A 256 37.81 -18.06 -27.26
C LYS A 256 38.96 -18.41 -26.32
N ASP A 257 39.49 -17.43 -25.58
CA ASP A 257 40.54 -17.62 -24.58
C ASP A 257 40.14 -18.61 -23.48
N LEU A 258 38.88 -18.60 -23.04
CA LEU A 258 38.37 -19.54 -22.04
C LEU A 258 38.21 -20.96 -22.60
N VAL A 259 37.85 -21.09 -23.87
CA VAL A 259 37.77 -22.40 -24.56
C VAL A 259 39.17 -22.99 -24.71
N THR A 260 40.17 -22.19 -25.11
CA THR A 260 41.57 -22.65 -25.19
C THR A 260 42.19 -23.00 -23.85
N LEU A 261 41.76 -22.32 -22.78
CA LEU A 261 42.19 -22.56 -21.39
C LEU A 261 41.32 -23.59 -20.66
N SER A 262 40.23 -24.09 -21.31
CA SER A 262 39.31 -25.06 -20.69
C SER A 262 40.02 -26.41 -20.59
N PRO A 263 40.28 -26.92 -19.38
CA PRO A 263 41.01 -28.15 -19.23
C PRO A 263 40.05 -29.34 -19.33
N THR A 264 40.24 -30.14 -20.33
CA THR A 264 39.75 -31.53 -20.33
C THR A 264 40.42 -32.37 -19.20
N GLU A 265 41.51 -31.87 -18.58
CA GLU A 265 42.34 -32.59 -17.63
C GLU A 265 42.24 -32.17 -16.14
N TYR A 266 41.51 -31.06 -15.82
CA TYR A 266 41.51 -30.55 -14.43
C TYR A 266 40.27 -30.96 -13.61
N ARG A 267 39.92 -32.23 -13.58
CA ARG A 267 38.80 -32.70 -12.75
C ARG A 267 39.02 -32.51 -11.22
N PHE A 268 40.28 -32.26 -10.77
CA PHE A 268 40.62 -32.23 -9.30
C PHE A 268 41.66 -31.19 -8.89
N LYS A 269 42.03 -30.21 -9.72
CA LYS A 269 42.97 -29.13 -9.33
C LYS A 269 42.31 -27.77 -9.49
N GLU A 270 42.71 -26.80 -8.62
CA GLU A 270 42.24 -25.41 -8.69
C GLU A 270 42.46 -24.84 -10.09
N PRO A 271 41.47 -24.11 -10.66
CA PRO A 271 41.59 -23.57 -12.03
C PRO A 271 42.76 -22.57 -12.09
N PRO A 272 43.51 -22.52 -13.21
CA PRO A 272 44.61 -21.60 -13.34
C PRO A 272 44.18 -20.16 -13.08
N LYS A 273 45.05 -19.37 -12.44
CA LYS A 273 44.75 -17.94 -12.10
C LYS A 273 44.34 -17.12 -13.32
N ALA A 274 44.83 -17.48 -14.54
CA ALA A 274 44.43 -16.87 -15.79
C ALA A 274 42.97 -17.16 -16.15
N TYR A 275 42.51 -18.39 -16.01
CA TYR A 275 41.12 -18.78 -16.22
C TYR A 275 40.17 -18.03 -15.28
N SER A 276 40.48 -17.98 -14.00
CA SER A 276 39.71 -17.23 -13.00
C SER A 276 39.61 -15.73 -13.31
N ARG A 277 40.69 -15.11 -13.75
CA ARG A 277 40.72 -13.69 -14.18
C ARG A 277 39.86 -13.48 -15.42
N ASN A 278 40.00 -14.31 -16.48
CA ASN A 278 39.22 -14.20 -17.69
C ASN A 278 37.73 -14.45 -17.46
N PHE A 279 37.39 -15.39 -16.60
CA PHE A 279 36.00 -15.63 -16.16
C PHE A 279 35.38 -14.45 -15.42
N THR A 280 36.14 -13.83 -14.51
CA THR A 280 35.66 -12.63 -13.80
C THR A 280 35.51 -11.44 -14.74
N LYS A 281 36.40 -11.28 -15.73
CA LYS A 281 36.28 -10.26 -16.78
C LYS A 281 35.04 -10.51 -17.64
N LEU A 282 34.84 -11.72 -18.11
CA LEU A 282 33.65 -12.10 -18.89
C LEU A 282 32.36 -11.78 -18.12
N LYS A 283 32.29 -12.16 -16.86
CA LYS A 283 31.13 -11.90 -16.00
C LYS A 283 30.84 -10.40 -15.83
N LYS A 284 31.89 -9.57 -15.77
CA LYS A 284 31.79 -8.12 -15.71
C LYS A 284 31.30 -7.54 -17.04
N ASP A 285 31.89 -7.98 -18.15
CA ASP A 285 31.56 -7.49 -19.50
C ASP A 285 30.13 -7.88 -19.90
N VAL A 286 29.66 -9.08 -19.57
CA VAL A 286 28.27 -9.52 -19.79
C VAL A 286 27.28 -8.67 -18.97
N ARG A 287 27.62 -8.33 -17.71
CA ARG A 287 26.76 -7.44 -16.91
C ARG A 287 26.69 -6.03 -17.51
N ARG A 288 27.84 -5.52 -17.98
CA ARG A 288 27.91 -4.21 -18.64
C ARG A 288 27.11 -4.20 -19.93
N LEU A 289 27.26 -5.26 -20.76
CA LEU A 289 26.49 -5.43 -21.98
C LEU A 289 24.99 -5.39 -21.75
N LYS A 290 24.49 -6.12 -20.73
CA LYS A 290 23.07 -6.10 -20.37
C LYS A 290 22.55 -4.71 -20.05
N VAL A 291 23.37 -3.90 -19.36
CA VAL A 291 22.97 -2.51 -19.01
C VAL A 291 22.93 -1.64 -20.26
N ILE A 292 23.95 -1.72 -21.12
CA ILE A 292 24.02 -0.92 -22.36
C ILE A 292 22.90 -1.32 -23.32
N ASN A 293 22.65 -2.60 -23.48
CA ASN A 293 21.56 -3.08 -24.34
C ASN A 293 20.19 -2.57 -23.86
N ALA A 294 19.94 -2.64 -22.56
CA ALA A 294 18.69 -2.12 -21.97
C ALA A 294 18.53 -0.60 -22.15
N LEU A 295 19.63 0.17 -22.19
CA LEU A 295 19.59 1.60 -22.47
C LEU A 295 19.28 1.88 -23.93
N VAL A 296 19.87 1.11 -24.86
CA VAL A 296 19.63 1.24 -26.29
C VAL A 296 18.19 0.82 -26.64
N GLU A 297 17.71 -0.33 -26.15
CA GLU A 297 16.34 -0.79 -26.35
C GLU A 297 15.28 0.16 -25.75
N GLY A 298 15.62 0.81 -24.63
CA GLY A 298 14.74 1.74 -23.95
C GLY A 298 14.77 3.16 -24.50
N ASP A 299 15.63 3.46 -25.48
CA ASP A 299 15.90 4.81 -25.99
C ASP A 299 16.19 5.82 -24.85
N ILE A 300 17.09 5.43 -23.95
CA ILE A 300 17.44 6.18 -22.75
C ILE A 300 18.83 6.77 -22.90
N GLU A 301 18.91 8.07 -22.91
CA GLU A 301 20.21 8.77 -22.89
C GLU A 301 20.87 8.67 -21.50
N PRO A 302 22.18 8.35 -21.44
CA PRO A 302 22.91 8.27 -20.16
C PRO A 302 22.90 9.58 -19.36
N ASP A 303 22.72 10.73 -20.03
CA ASP A 303 22.65 12.05 -19.43
C ASP A 303 21.43 12.22 -18.49
N TRP A 304 20.35 11.43 -18.71
CA TRP A 304 19.15 11.43 -17.83
C TRP A 304 19.41 10.85 -16.44
N PHE A 305 20.54 10.21 -16.22
CA PHE A 305 20.96 9.74 -14.90
C PHE A 305 21.37 10.88 -13.98
N ILE A 306 21.59 12.05 -14.54
CA ILE A 306 21.95 13.27 -13.85
C ILE A 306 20.71 14.14 -13.70
N LEU A 307 20.40 14.50 -12.47
CA LEU A 307 19.27 15.37 -12.16
C LEU A 307 19.67 16.82 -12.40
N LYS A 308 19.06 17.46 -13.37
CA LYS A 308 19.13 18.92 -13.63
C LYS A 308 17.86 19.61 -13.12
N VAL A 309 16.76 18.89 -13.13
CA VAL A 309 15.45 19.39 -12.72
C VAL A 309 14.81 18.39 -11.74
N ILE A 310 14.28 18.88 -10.65
CA ILE A 310 13.56 18.08 -9.64
C ILE A 310 12.08 18.43 -9.72
N PRO A 311 11.17 17.46 -9.90
CA PRO A 311 9.75 17.70 -9.84
C PRO A 311 9.31 17.98 -8.39
N VAL A 312 8.47 18.99 -8.22
CA VAL A 312 7.86 19.33 -6.92
C VAL A 312 6.44 18.82 -6.89
N LEU A 313 6.15 17.96 -5.93
CA LEU A 313 4.82 17.36 -5.76
C LEU A 313 3.75 18.43 -5.53
N PRO A 314 2.48 18.14 -5.92
CA PRO A 314 1.35 19.03 -5.65
C PRO A 314 1.20 19.33 -4.14
N PRO A 315 0.75 20.55 -3.78
CA PRO A 315 0.63 20.97 -2.38
C PRO A 315 -0.28 20.07 -1.54
N ASP A 316 -1.36 19.55 -2.09
CA ASP A 316 -2.32 18.69 -1.38
C ASP A 316 -1.76 17.32 -1.02
N LEU A 317 -0.68 16.85 -1.71
CA LEU A 317 0.05 15.63 -1.37
C LEU A 317 1.09 15.85 -0.25
N ARG A 318 1.39 17.11 0.10
CA ARG A 318 2.31 17.51 1.17
C ARG A 318 1.73 18.66 2.00
N PRO A 319 0.54 18.50 2.58
CA PRO A 319 -0.21 19.60 3.19
C PRO A 319 0.49 20.19 4.42
N ILE A 320 0.11 21.42 4.75
CA ILE A 320 0.34 22.06 6.02
C ILE A 320 -1.02 22.15 6.73
N LEU A 321 -1.14 21.48 7.87
CA LEU A 321 -2.37 21.44 8.66
C LEU A 321 -2.22 22.30 9.90
N ARG A 322 -3.20 23.16 10.17
CA ARG A 322 -3.29 23.91 11.40
C ARG A 322 -4.01 23.07 12.46
N LEU A 323 -3.34 22.78 13.55
CA LEU A 323 -3.92 22.07 14.68
C LEU A 323 -4.78 23.05 15.54
N PRO A 324 -5.73 22.53 16.33
CA PRO A 324 -6.58 23.36 17.22
C PRO A 324 -5.77 24.26 18.14
N ASN A 325 -4.59 23.81 18.56
CA ASN A 325 -3.67 24.52 19.44
C ASN A 325 -2.88 25.65 18.74
N GLY A 326 -3.20 25.99 17.48
CA GLY A 326 -2.49 27.03 16.70
C GLY A 326 -1.14 26.57 16.13
N VAL A 327 -0.66 25.37 16.42
CA VAL A 327 0.57 24.79 15.90
C VAL A 327 0.33 24.23 14.49
N PHE A 328 1.33 24.35 13.62
CA PHE A 328 1.26 23.78 12.28
C PHE A 328 1.93 22.41 12.21
N ALA A 329 1.19 21.42 11.74
CA ALA A 329 1.73 20.14 11.32
C ALA A 329 2.13 20.21 9.86
N VAL A 330 3.42 20.03 9.58
CA VAL A 330 4.01 20.16 8.25
C VAL A 330 4.50 18.81 7.77
N SER A 331 4.20 18.47 6.52
CA SER A 331 4.78 17.28 5.88
C SER A 331 6.30 17.38 5.79
N ASP A 332 7.00 16.28 6.09
CA ASP A 332 8.46 16.21 6.06
C ASP A 332 9.05 16.57 4.68
N LEU A 333 8.32 16.28 3.60
CA LEU A 333 8.71 16.64 2.23
C LEU A 333 8.89 18.15 2.04
N ASN A 334 8.09 18.98 2.68
CA ASN A 334 8.24 20.45 2.59
C ASN A 334 9.58 20.90 3.16
N THR A 335 10.02 20.29 4.27
CA THR A 335 11.31 20.58 4.89
C THR A 335 12.47 20.15 3.99
N LEU A 336 12.33 18.98 3.32
CA LEU A 336 13.34 18.47 2.39
C LEU A 336 13.43 19.34 1.12
N TYR A 337 12.33 19.74 0.49
CA TYR A 337 12.33 20.67 -0.63
C TYR A 337 12.89 22.04 -0.24
N ARG A 338 12.52 22.55 0.93
CA ARG A 338 13.08 23.81 1.45
C ARG A 338 14.59 23.76 1.60
N LYS A 339 15.16 22.66 2.09
CA LYS A 339 16.62 22.47 2.19
C LYS A 339 17.28 22.57 0.81
N ILE A 340 16.71 21.91 -0.20
CA ILE A 340 17.24 21.95 -1.57
C ILE A 340 17.23 23.35 -2.11
N LEU A 341 16.12 24.09 -1.99
CA LEU A 341 16.02 25.47 -2.46
C LEU A 341 17.03 26.41 -1.76
N ILE A 342 17.16 26.30 -0.44
CA ILE A 342 18.14 27.09 0.32
C ILE A 342 19.57 26.82 -0.18
N ARG A 343 19.94 25.53 -0.39
CA ARG A 343 21.27 25.13 -0.87
C ARG A 343 21.50 25.61 -2.30
N ASN A 344 20.50 25.45 -3.16
CA ASN A 344 20.57 25.91 -4.55
C ASN A 344 20.74 27.41 -4.67
N ASN A 345 20.01 28.20 -3.87
CA ASN A 345 20.15 29.68 -3.84
C ASN A 345 21.49 30.09 -3.27
N ARG A 346 21.99 29.49 -2.17
CA ARG A 346 23.32 29.76 -1.62
C ARG A 346 24.43 29.44 -2.61
N TYR A 347 24.32 28.31 -3.33
CA TYR A 347 25.26 27.98 -4.38
C TYR A 347 25.35 29.11 -5.43
N GLN A 348 24.21 29.60 -5.90
CA GLN A 348 24.17 30.69 -6.87
C GLN A 348 24.83 31.96 -6.32
N THR A 349 24.54 32.32 -5.07
CA THR A 349 25.15 33.48 -4.41
C THR A 349 26.67 33.33 -4.28
N PHE A 350 27.17 32.17 -3.89
CA PHE A 350 28.62 31.91 -3.75
C PHE A 350 29.37 31.91 -5.09
N VAL A 351 28.72 31.44 -6.17
CA VAL A 351 29.25 31.54 -7.53
C VAL A 351 29.37 33.00 -7.95
N GLN A 352 28.33 33.82 -7.69
CA GLN A 352 28.35 35.27 -8.00
C GLN A 352 29.42 36.02 -7.21
N LEU A 353 29.69 35.62 -5.97
CA LEU A 353 30.72 36.19 -5.11
C LEU A 353 32.13 35.65 -5.39
N GLY A 354 32.30 34.67 -6.27
CA GLY A 354 33.60 34.07 -6.60
C GLY A 354 34.23 33.23 -5.47
N LEU A 355 33.46 32.80 -4.48
CA LEU A 355 33.94 32.04 -3.30
C LEU A 355 34.05 30.54 -3.61
N TRP A 356 35.04 30.12 -4.39
CA TRP A 356 35.16 28.77 -4.93
C TRP A 356 35.21 27.64 -3.85
N GLY A 357 35.84 27.89 -2.69
CA GLY A 357 35.85 26.93 -1.58
C GLY A 357 34.44 26.67 -1.02
N ALA A 358 33.64 27.71 -0.86
CA ALA A 358 32.26 27.60 -0.43
C ALA A 358 31.36 26.93 -1.49
N VAL A 359 31.62 27.21 -2.78
CA VAL A 359 30.93 26.58 -3.92
C VAL A 359 31.09 25.07 -3.89
N LEU A 360 32.29 24.53 -3.64
CA LEU A 360 32.53 23.10 -3.55
C LEU A 360 31.75 22.45 -2.38
N MET A 361 31.75 23.11 -1.23
CA MET A 361 30.99 22.67 -0.07
C MET A 361 29.49 22.65 -0.34
N GLU A 362 28.94 23.70 -0.96
CA GLU A 362 27.51 23.75 -1.28
C GLU A 362 27.12 22.75 -2.38
N LYS A 363 27.98 22.45 -3.36
CA LYS A 363 27.74 21.33 -4.31
C LYS A 363 27.54 20.00 -3.59
N ARG A 364 28.43 19.68 -2.64
CA ARG A 364 28.29 18.48 -1.83
C ARG A 364 27.02 18.48 -0.99
N LEU A 365 26.75 19.59 -0.29
CA LEU A 365 25.54 19.71 0.55
C LEU A 365 24.25 19.68 -0.26
N LEU A 366 24.27 20.15 -1.51
CA LEU A 366 23.13 20.03 -2.43
C LEU A 366 22.93 18.57 -2.86
N GLN A 367 24.00 17.83 -3.18
CA GLN A 367 23.92 16.39 -3.46
C GLN A 367 23.33 15.64 -2.25
N GLU A 368 23.80 15.93 -1.04
CA GLU A 368 23.28 15.33 0.19
C GLU A 368 21.81 15.68 0.45
N ALA A 369 21.38 16.92 0.14
CA ALA A 369 19.98 17.34 0.28
C ALA A 369 19.05 16.62 -0.70
N VAL A 370 19.49 16.44 -1.94
CA VAL A 370 18.74 15.65 -2.95
C VAL A 370 18.70 14.17 -2.57
N ASP A 371 19.81 13.62 -2.07
CA ASP A 371 19.85 12.26 -1.54
C ASP A 371 18.82 12.07 -0.43
N GLN A 372 18.73 13.03 0.52
CA GLN A 372 17.75 12.98 1.61
C GLN A 372 16.30 13.07 1.12
N LEU A 373 16.02 13.82 0.06
CA LEU A 373 14.68 13.89 -0.53
C LEU A 373 14.25 12.54 -1.11
N ILE A 374 15.15 11.88 -1.86
CA ILE A 374 14.83 10.61 -2.55
C ILE A 374 14.92 9.43 -1.59
N GLU A 375 16.01 9.29 -0.85
CA GLU A 375 16.26 8.22 0.10
C GLU A 375 17.02 8.71 1.33
N ASN A 376 16.31 8.93 2.43
CA ASN A 376 16.91 9.36 3.69
C ASN A 376 17.20 8.11 4.55
N LYS A 377 18.47 7.71 4.62
CA LYS A 377 18.88 6.62 5.52
C LYS A 377 19.06 7.16 6.94
N ARG A 378 18.59 6.44 7.93
CA ARG A 378 18.86 6.77 9.34
C ARG A 378 20.38 6.79 9.55
N SER A 379 20.89 7.93 10.00
CA SER A 379 22.29 8.03 10.42
C SER A 379 22.49 7.13 11.65
N SER A 380 23.48 6.26 11.60
CA SER A 380 23.85 5.40 12.71
C SER A 380 24.58 6.13 13.85
N THR A 381 24.78 7.45 13.73
CA THR A 381 25.44 8.26 14.74
C THR A 381 24.51 8.54 15.92
N PRO A 382 24.85 8.10 17.16
CA PRO A 382 23.99 8.26 18.33
C PRO A 382 23.77 9.70 18.78
N PHE A 383 24.49 10.67 18.21
CA PHE A 383 24.41 12.11 18.53
C PHE A 383 23.28 12.87 17.82
N SER A 384 22.57 12.26 16.88
CA SER A 384 21.50 12.95 16.16
C SER A 384 20.14 12.74 16.84
N GLN A 385 19.83 13.50 17.87
CA GLN A 385 18.48 13.64 18.44
C GLN A 385 17.48 14.30 17.47
N LYS A 386 17.87 14.57 16.22
CA LYS A 386 16.97 15.16 15.24
C LYS A 386 16.01 14.08 14.71
N ARG A 387 14.73 14.39 14.77
CA ARG A 387 13.67 13.60 14.16
C ARG A 387 14.05 13.20 12.72
N HIS A 388 13.99 11.91 12.43
CA HIS A 388 14.17 11.40 11.08
C HIS A 388 13.05 11.91 10.18
N LEU A 389 13.41 12.57 9.06
CA LEU A 389 12.47 13.07 8.08
C LEU A 389 12.16 11.99 7.05
N LYS A 390 10.88 11.75 6.80
CA LYS A 390 10.41 10.73 5.86
C LYS A 390 10.67 11.15 4.41
N SER A 391 11.46 10.35 3.67
CA SER A 391 11.80 10.59 2.26
C SER A 391 10.71 10.11 1.30
N LEU A 392 10.88 10.41 0.00
CA LEU A 392 9.97 9.91 -1.06
C LEU A 392 9.94 8.38 -1.10
N SER A 393 11.10 7.72 -1.06
CA SER A 393 11.19 6.26 -1.06
C SER A 393 10.51 5.63 0.15
N GLU A 394 10.69 6.21 1.33
CA GLU A 394 10.05 5.73 2.56
C GLU A 394 8.54 5.97 2.56
N SER A 395 8.06 7.00 1.86
CA SER A 395 6.63 7.24 1.68
C SER A 395 5.94 6.17 0.84
N LEU A 396 6.70 5.46 0.00
CA LEU A 396 6.20 4.38 -0.87
C LEU A 396 6.41 2.99 -0.28
N ARG A 397 7.55 2.75 0.39
CA ARG A 397 7.99 1.45 0.91
C ARG A 397 7.47 1.16 2.32
N GLY A 398 7.48 -0.13 2.70
CA GLY A 398 7.20 -0.59 4.06
C GLY A 398 5.73 -0.69 4.42
N LYS A 399 5.44 -1.03 5.69
CA LYS A 399 4.07 -1.20 6.21
C LYS A 399 3.24 0.09 6.15
N GLN A 400 3.88 1.24 6.37
CA GLN A 400 3.27 2.57 6.36
C GLN A 400 3.48 3.30 5.02
N GLY A 401 3.95 2.59 3.99
CA GLY A 401 4.11 3.12 2.65
C GLY A 401 2.81 3.12 1.86
N ARG A 402 2.77 3.96 0.82
CA ARG A 402 1.58 4.15 -0.02
C ARG A 402 1.05 2.84 -0.62
N PHE A 403 1.95 1.95 -1.07
CA PHE A 403 1.55 0.68 -1.66
C PHE A 403 0.79 -0.21 -0.66
N ARG A 404 1.38 -0.49 0.50
CA ARG A 404 0.77 -1.40 1.48
C ARG A 404 -0.37 -0.78 2.28
N GLN A 405 -0.29 0.51 2.62
CA GLN A 405 -1.26 1.16 3.49
C GLN A 405 -2.49 1.70 2.75
N ASN A 406 -2.33 2.16 1.49
CA ASN A 406 -3.39 2.89 0.79
C ASN A 406 -3.80 2.31 -0.56
N LEU A 407 -2.95 1.49 -1.23
CA LEU A 407 -3.26 0.90 -2.54
C LEU A 407 -3.69 -0.55 -2.43
N LEU A 408 -2.98 -1.39 -1.68
CA LEU A 408 -3.37 -2.78 -1.44
C LEU A 408 -4.54 -2.91 -0.48
N GLY A 409 -4.77 -1.91 0.36
CA GLY A 409 -5.90 -1.83 1.27
C GLY A 409 -6.21 -0.39 1.62
N LYS A 410 -7.50 -0.05 1.72
CA LYS A 410 -7.96 1.29 2.07
C LYS A 410 -8.94 1.20 3.22
N ARG A 411 -9.02 2.26 4.02
CA ARG A 411 -10.14 2.45 4.94
C ARG A 411 -11.34 2.88 4.13
N ILE A 412 -12.48 2.28 4.40
CA ILE A 412 -13.74 2.57 3.73
C ILE A 412 -14.76 3.09 4.75
N ASP A 413 -15.61 3.99 4.28
CA ASP A 413 -16.76 4.49 5.03
C ASP A 413 -17.89 3.44 5.07
N TYR A 414 -18.92 3.67 5.85
CA TYR A 414 -20.05 2.76 6.04
C TYR A 414 -19.62 1.37 6.53
N SER A 415 -18.65 1.34 7.41
CA SER A 415 -18.16 0.14 8.08
C SER A 415 -18.07 0.35 9.58
N GLY A 416 -18.30 -0.70 10.34
CA GLY A 416 -18.22 -0.70 11.78
C GLY A 416 -17.61 -1.98 12.29
N ARG A 417 -17.29 -2.04 13.56
CA ARG A 417 -16.72 -3.22 14.21
C ARG A 417 -17.32 -3.39 15.61
N SER A 418 -17.69 -4.62 15.97
CA SER A 418 -18.15 -4.95 17.31
C SER A 418 -17.81 -6.39 17.68
N VAL A 419 -17.96 -6.71 18.95
CA VAL A 419 -17.82 -8.06 19.49
C VAL A 419 -18.98 -8.92 18.98
N ILE A 420 -18.74 -10.19 18.76
CA ILE A 420 -19.77 -11.17 18.35
C ILE A 420 -20.25 -11.99 19.55
N VAL A 421 -21.53 -12.34 19.53
CA VAL A 421 -22.17 -13.22 20.50
C VAL A 421 -23.08 -14.20 19.77
N VAL A 422 -23.29 -15.35 20.33
CA VAL A 422 -24.15 -16.38 19.75
C VAL A 422 -25.61 -15.93 19.69
N GLY A 423 -26.23 -16.17 18.53
CA GLY A 423 -27.64 -15.89 18.28
C GLY A 423 -28.39 -17.12 17.72
N PRO A 424 -28.71 -18.14 18.54
CA PRO A 424 -29.33 -19.37 18.04
C PRO A 424 -30.75 -19.20 17.50
N GLN A 425 -31.42 -18.09 17.85
CA GLN A 425 -32.78 -17.76 17.40
C GLN A 425 -32.81 -17.12 16.00
N LEU A 426 -31.65 -16.77 15.43
CA LEU A 426 -31.55 -16.20 14.10
C LEU A 426 -31.67 -17.29 13.05
N ARG A 427 -32.20 -16.94 11.87
CA ARG A 427 -32.11 -17.79 10.69
C ARG A 427 -30.69 -17.75 10.16
N LEU A 428 -30.29 -18.74 9.34
CA LEU A 428 -28.94 -18.85 8.79
C LEU A 428 -28.53 -17.62 7.94
N ASN A 429 -29.49 -17.00 7.27
CA ASN A 429 -29.31 -15.78 6.49
C ASN A 429 -29.35 -14.49 7.32
N GLN A 430 -29.66 -14.56 8.62
CA GLN A 430 -29.85 -13.38 9.46
C GLN A 430 -28.66 -13.14 10.38
N CYS A 431 -28.43 -11.86 10.69
CA CYS A 431 -27.53 -11.44 11.75
C CYS A 431 -28.19 -10.35 12.61
N GLY A 432 -27.83 -10.28 13.87
CA GLY A 432 -28.31 -9.24 14.78
C GLY A 432 -27.34 -8.07 14.83
N LEU A 433 -27.80 -6.87 14.54
CA LEU A 433 -27.00 -5.65 14.66
C LEU A 433 -27.43 -4.78 15.82
N PRO A 434 -26.47 -4.18 16.60
CA PRO A 434 -26.74 -3.19 17.62
C PRO A 434 -27.47 -1.97 17.07
N ARG A 435 -28.42 -1.44 17.82
CA ARG A 435 -29.19 -0.22 17.45
C ARG A 435 -28.31 0.96 17.08
N GLU A 436 -27.29 1.25 17.90
CA GLU A 436 -26.38 2.37 17.68
C GLU A 436 -25.63 2.24 16.34
N MET A 437 -25.13 1.03 16.04
CA MET A 437 -24.41 0.75 14.80
C MET A 437 -25.32 0.90 13.57
N VAL A 438 -26.57 0.44 13.67
CA VAL A 438 -27.56 0.56 12.58
C VAL A 438 -27.83 2.04 12.25
N LEU A 439 -28.03 2.87 13.27
CA LEU A 439 -28.34 4.30 13.06
C LEU A 439 -27.19 5.05 12.37
N GLU A 440 -25.95 4.69 12.63
CA GLU A 440 -24.80 5.31 11.99
C GLU A 440 -24.54 4.76 10.59
N LEU A 441 -24.52 3.43 10.41
CA LEU A 441 -24.22 2.81 9.13
C LEU A 441 -25.29 3.13 8.07
N PHE A 442 -26.57 3.04 8.45
CA PHE A 442 -27.70 3.27 7.54
C PHE A 442 -28.14 4.73 7.47
N GLN A 443 -27.41 5.67 8.10
CA GLN A 443 -27.78 7.08 8.16
C GLN A 443 -28.22 7.69 6.82
N PRO A 444 -27.49 7.53 5.68
CA PRO A 444 -27.90 8.13 4.42
C PRO A 444 -29.22 7.56 3.88
N PHE A 445 -29.44 6.25 4.01
CA PHE A 445 -30.67 5.60 3.57
C PHE A 445 -31.86 6.01 4.43
N LEU A 446 -31.67 6.09 5.74
CA LEU A 446 -32.67 6.54 6.69
C LEU A 446 -33.03 8.02 6.49
N VAL A 447 -32.04 8.88 6.25
CA VAL A 447 -32.27 10.30 5.94
C VAL A 447 -33.04 10.45 4.63
N ALA A 448 -32.67 9.71 3.58
CA ALA A 448 -33.38 9.74 2.32
C ALA A 448 -34.84 9.29 2.46
N ARG A 449 -35.09 8.24 3.27
CA ARG A 449 -36.43 7.71 3.52
C ARG A 449 -37.29 8.66 4.37
N LEU A 450 -36.67 9.33 5.38
CA LEU A 450 -37.35 10.32 6.23
C LEU A 450 -37.75 11.58 5.47
N ILE A 451 -36.98 12.01 4.50
CA ILE A 451 -37.30 13.21 3.68
C ILE A 451 -38.21 12.85 2.52
N GLY A 452 -37.93 11.76 1.80
CA GLY A 452 -38.60 11.38 0.58
C GLY A 452 -39.98 10.74 0.81
N ARG A 453 -39.98 9.45 1.23
CA ARG A 453 -41.23 8.66 1.30
C ARG A 453 -42.11 9.00 2.50
N SER A 454 -41.52 9.24 3.67
CA SER A 454 -42.31 9.46 4.88
C SER A 454 -42.65 10.93 5.14
N GLN A 455 -41.95 11.86 4.50
CA GLN A 455 -42.10 13.33 4.69
C GLN A 455 -42.08 13.80 6.15
N LEU A 456 -41.48 12.99 7.04
CA LEU A 456 -41.40 13.28 8.47
C LEU A 456 -40.36 14.35 8.79
N ALA A 457 -39.37 14.55 7.92
CA ALA A 457 -38.34 15.56 8.05
C ALA A 457 -38.32 16.48 6.83
N ARG A 458 -38.34 17.81 7.06
CA ARG A 458 -38.27 18.83 5.99
C ARG A 458 -36.85 19.12 5.53
N SER A 459 -35.83 18.76 6.29
CA SER A 459 -34.42 19.02 5.98
C SER A 459 -33.52 17.91 6.48
N VAL A 460 -32.34 17.80 5.85
CA VAL A 460 -31.30 16.83 6.25
C VAL A 460 -30.88 17.04 7.71
N ARG A 461 -30.79 18.31 8.16
CA ARG A 461 -30.43 18.63 9.56
C ARG A 461 -31.47 18.08 10.52
N GLN A 462 -32.75 18.27 10.23
CA GLN A 462 -33.86 17.76 11.05
C GLN A 462 -33.90 16.22 11.04
N ALA A 463 -33.69 15.57 9.91
CA ALA A 463 -33.60 14.11 9.81
C ALA A 463 -32.45 13.55 10.68
N LYS A 464 -31.28 14.20 10.66
CA LYS A 464 -30.14 13.79 11.49
C LYS A 464 -30.44 13.96 13.01
N THR A 465 -31.12 15.02 13.42
CA THR A 465 -31.52 15.18 14.83
C THR A 465 -32.53 14.12 15.26
N PHE A 466 -33.45 13.71 14.40
CA PHE A 466 -34.35 12.58 14.68
C PHE A 466 -33.62 11.24 14.85
N LEU A 467 -32.56 11.01 14.08
CA LEU A 467 -31.78 9.79 14.16
C LEU A 467 -30.86 9.73 15.39
N GLN A 468 -30.48 10.87 15.97
CA GLN A 468 -29.68 10.88 17.21
C GLN A 468 -30.43 10.26 18.40
N ASN A 469 -31.72 10.56 18.52
CA ASN A 469 -32.60 10.00 19.56
C ASN A 469 -33.94 9.56 18.95
N PRO A 470 -34.00 8.39 18.29
CA PRO A 470 -35.23 7.96 17.63
C PRO A 470 -36.31 7.59 18.63
N ALA A 471 -37.46 8.26 18.54
CA ALA A 471 -38.64 7.87 19.28
C ALA A 471 -39.09 6.45 18.86
N SER A 472 -39.78 5.74 19.76
CA SER A 472 -40.25 4.36 19.54
C SER A 472 -41.04 4.18 18.20
N ARG A 473 -41.81 5.21 17.84
CA ARG A 473 -42.60 5.22 16.58
C ARG A 473 -41.80 5.15 15.27
N PHE A 474 -40.49 5.45 15.29
CA PHE A 474 -39.64 5.39 14.09
C PHE A 474 -39.01 4.01 13.86
N TRP A 475 -39.01 3.13 14.85
CA TRP A 475 -38.41 1.81 14.74
C TRP A 475 -38.99 0.93 13.64
N PRO A 476 -40.31 0.90 13.38
CA PRO A 476 -40.85 0.13 12.25
C PRO A 476 -40.33 0.61 10.90
N LEU A 477 -40.20 1.93 10.72
CA LEU A 477 -39.64 2.53 9.51
C LEU A 477 -38.15 2.18 9.36
N ILE A 478 -37.38 2.26 10.44
CA ILE A 478 -35.96 1.87 10.45
C ILE A 478 -35.83 0.39 10.08
N GLN A 479 -36.63 -0.47 10.69
CA GLN A 479 -36.62 -1.91 10.45
C GLN A 479 -36.98 -2.27 9.00
N SER A 480 -37.98 -1.59 8.42
CA SER A 480 -38.33 -1.79 7.01
C SER A 480 -37.22 -1.33 6.06
N CYS A 481 -36.51 -0.26 6.40
CA CYS A 481 -35.37 0.19 5.58
C CYS A 481 -34.19 -0.79 5.63
N ILE A 482 -33.92 -1.37 6.80
CA ILE A 482 -32.82 -2.31 7.01
C ILE A 482 -33.08 -3.64 6.30
N ALA A 483 -34.31 -4.13 6.33
CA ALA A 483 -34.68 -5.41 5.69
C ALA A 483 -34.44 -5.41 4.17
N GLU A 484 -34.44 -4.23 3.52
CA GLU A 484 -34.19 -4.09 2.10
C GLU A 484 -32.68 -4.16 1.73
N HIS A 485 -31.75 -4.06 2.72
CA HIS A 485 -30.33 -3.92 2.48
C HIS A 485 -29.53 -5.03 3.13
N PRO A 486 -28.86 -5.91 2.37
CA PRO A 486 -27.95 -6.88 2.92
C PRO A 486 -26.69 -6.19 3.48
N ILE A 487 -26.05 -6.80 4.44
CA ILE A 487 -24.76 -6.37 4.99
C ILE A 487 -23.73 -7.47 4.81
N LEU A 488 -22.46 -7.08 4.78
CA LEU A 488 -21.34 -8.02 4.73
C LEU A 488 -20.68 -8.09 6.11
N LEU A 489 -20.49 -9.28 6.62
CA LEU A 489 -19.69 -9.54 7.83
C LEU A 489 -18.33 -10.10 7.43
N ASN A 490 -17.30 -9.63 8.10
CA ASN A 490 -15.92 -10.08 7.91
C ASN A 490 -15.22 -10.27 9.26
N ARG A 491 -14.51 -11.39 9.42
CA ARG A 491 -13.57 -11.62 10.53
C ARG A 491 -12.14 -11.59 10.01
N ALA A 492 -11.29 -10.82 10.66
CA ALA A 492 -9.84 -10.84 10.42
C ALA A 492 -9.16 -11.91 11.31
N PRO A 493 -8.23 -12.73 10.74
CA PRO A 493 -7.75 -12.71 9.37
C PRO A 493 -8.69 -13.41 8.40
N THR A 494 -8.90 -12.86 7.20
CA THR A 494 -9.69 -13.51 6.15
C THR A 494 -8.81 -14.55 5.44
N LEU A 495 -9.01 -15.83 5.74
CA LEU A 495 -8.20 -16.92 5.22
C LEU A 495 -8.69 -17.44 3.86
N HIS A 496 -9.98 -17.36 3.60
CA HIS A 496 -10.63 -17.86 2.39
C HIS A 496 -11.90 -17.05 2.09
N ARG A 497 -12.50 -17.24 0.93
CA ARG A 497 -13.64 -16.43 0.46
C ARG A 497 -14.85 -16.45 1.40
N LEU A 498 -15.10 -17.56 2.13
CA LEU A 498 -16.20 -17.65 3.09
C LEU A 498 -15.96 -16.82 4.37
N GLY A 499 -14.76 -16.24 4.56
CA GLY A 499 -14.48 -15.27 5.62
C GLY A 499 -15.19 -13.93 5.43
N ILE A 500 -15.88 -13.73 4.29
CA ILE A 500 -16.76 -12.59 4.01
C ILE A 500 -18.09 -13.16 3.50
N GLN A 501 -19.16 -12.96 4.23
CA GLN A 501 -20.50 -13.41 3.84
C GLN A 501 -21.54 -12.30 4.03
N ALA A 502 -22.60 -12.38 3.25
CA ALA A 502 -23.73 -11.47 3.33
C ALA A 502 -24.82 -12.02 4.27
N PHE A 503 -25.44 -11.11 4.98
CA PHE A 503 -26.54 -11.41 5.90
C PHE A 503 -27.63 -10.34 5.78
N GLU A 504 -28.86 -10.75 6.14
CA GLU A 504 -29.99 -9.84 6.35
C GLU A 504 -29.94 -9.34 7.79
N PRO A 505 -29.82 -8.01 8.01
CA PRO A 505 -29.69 -7.49 9.35
C PRO A 505 -31.03 -7.41 10.08
N LYS A 506 -31.01 -7.84 11.37
CA LYS A 506 -32.09 -7.68 12.32
C LYS A 506 -31.62 -6.79 13.47
N VAL A 507 -32.42 -5.81 13.86
CA VAL A 507 -32.05 -4.92 14.97
C VAL A 507 -32.22 -5.64 16.29
N VAL A 508 -31.17 -5.60 17.12
CA VAL A 508 -31.16 -6.22 18.43
C VAL A 508 -30.83 -5.21 19.52
N SER A 509 -31.28 -5.50 20.74
CA SER A 509 -30.87 -4.76 21.94
C SER A 509 -29.46 -5.19 22.35
N GLY A 510 -28.67 -4.25 22.86
CA GLY A 510 -27.28 -4.54 23.24
C GLY A 510 -26.27 -3.88 22.31
N ARG A 511 -24.98 -4.18 22.50
CA ARG A 511 -23.85 -3.61 21.73
C ARG A 511 -23.07 -4.64 20.94
N ALA A 512 -23.42 -5.92 21.07
CA ALA A 512 -22.77 -7.01 20.37
C ALA A 512 -23.53 -7.39 19.11
N ILE A 513 -22.82 -7.91 18.13
CA ILE A 513 -23.39 -8.52 16.92
C ILE A 513 -23.82 -9.94 17.25
N LEU A 514 -25.07 -10.29 16.97
CA LEU A 514 -25.54 -11.67 17.09
C LEU A 514 -25.25 -12.42 15.80
N LEU A 515 -24.61 -13.58 15.93
CA LEU A 515 -24.22 -14.43 14.81
C LEU A 515 -24.77 -15.82 14.99
N HIS A 516 -25.28 -16.41 13.90
CA HIS A 516 -25.76 -17.80 13.91
C HIS A 516 -24.59 -18.77 14.12
N PRO A 517 -24.69 -19.74 15.04
CA PRO A 517 -23.57 -20.62 15.37
C PRO A 517 -23.07 -21.49 14.18
N LEU A 518 -23.94 -21.85 13.23
CA LEU A 518 -23.57 -22.67 12.06
C LEU A 518 -22.62 -21.98 11.09
N VAL A 519 -22.51 -20.65 11.11
CA VAL A 519 -21.57 -19.92 10.24
C VAL A 519 -20.19 -19.71 10.88
N CYS A 520 -20.05 -20.02 12.18
CA CYS A 520 -18.78 -19.85 12.89
C CYS A 520 -17.63 -20.64 12.27
N PRO A 521 -17.79 -21.89 11.79
CA PRO A 521 -16.73 -22.62 11.12
C PRO A 521 -16.23 -21.93 9.84
N ALA A 522 -17.14 -21.31 9.06
CA ALA A 522 -16.79 -20.57 7.86
C ALA A 522 -15.95 -19.34 8.16
N PHE A 523 -16.21 -18.63 9.25
CA PHE A 523 -15.43 -17.49 9.71
C PHE A 523 -14.23 -17.87 10.57
N ASN A 524 -14.11 -19.14 10.97
CA ASN A 524 -13.17 -19.61 11.99
C ASN A 524 -13.27 -18.73 13.26
N ALA A 525 -14.50 -18.44 13.67
CA ALA A 525 -14.82 -17.53 14.78
C ALA A 525 -15.30 -18.34 15.99
N ASP A 526 -14.94 -17.83 17.17
CA ASP A 526 -15.44 -18.25 18.46
C ASP A 526 -16.02 -17.06 19.23
N PHE A 527 -16.69 -17.31 20.34
CA PHE A 527 -17.35 -16.28 21.14
C PHE A 527 -16.57 -15.92 22.39
N ASP A 528 -15.23 -16.02 22.33
CA ASP A 528 -14.31 -15.71 23.43
C ASP A 528 -13.91 -14.23 23.53
N GLY A 529 -14.55 -13.38 22.74
CA GLY A 529 -14.23 -11.94 22.61
C GLY A 529 -13.86 -11.52 21.21
N ASP A 530 -14.02 -12.40 20.23
CA ASP A 530 -13.82 -12.10 18.83
C ASP A 530 -14.66 -10.92 18.35
N GLN A 531 -14.10 -10.15 17.43
CA GLN A 531 -14.76 -9.02 16.81
C GLN A 531 -14.92 -9.25 15.31
N MET A 532 -16.05 -8.81 14.77
CA MET A 532 -16.30 -8.78 13.34
C MET A 532 -16.50 -7.38 12.80
N ALA A 533 -16.05 -7.17 11.58
CA ALA A 533 -16.33 -5.95 10.83
C ALA A 533 -17.65 -6.12 10.06
N VAL A 534 -18.44 -5.04 10.04
CA VAL A 534 -19.68 -4.93 9.28
C VAL A 534 -19.46 -3.92 8.16
N HIS A 535 -19.86 -4.25 6.95
CA HIS A 535 -19.78 -3.39 5.78
C HIS A 535 -21.14 -3.30 5.11
N LEU A 536 -21.52 -2.09 4.70
CA LEU A 536 -22.79 -1.84 4.03
C LEU A 536 -22.56 -1.62 2.52
N PRO A 537 -23.04 -2.49 1.61
CA PRO A 537 -23.06 -2.26 0.19
C PRO A 537 -23.93 -1.06 -0.15
N LEU A 538 -23.42 -0.08 -0.91
CA LEU A 538 -24.14 1.17 -1.20
C LEU A 538 -24.87 1.12 -2.54
N SER A 539 -24.24 0.58 -3.60
CA SER A 539 -24.84 0.53 -4.92
C SER A 539 -25.81 -0.65 -5.07
N ILE A 540 -26.76 -0.53 -5.97
CA ILE A 540 -27.74 -1.58 -6.27
C ILE A 540 -27.04 -2.84 -6.80
N GLU A 541 -26.01 -2.65 -7.63
CA GLU A 541 -25.21 -3.74 -8.19
C GLU A 541 -24.49 -4.51 -7.06
N ALA A 542 -23.85 -3.79 -6.12
CA ALA A 542 -23.17 -4.43 -4.98
C ALA A 542 -24.17 -5.16 -4.06
N GLN A 543 -25.38 -4.63 -3.88
CA GLN A 543 -26.43 -5.29 -3.10
C GLN A 543 -26.95 -6.56 -3.79
N SER A 544 -27.10 -6.55 -5.11
CA SER A 544 -27.51 -7.73 -5.88
C SER A 544 -26.44 -8.82 -5.86
N GLU A 545 -25.17 -8.46 -6.02
CA GLU A 545 -24.05 -9.41 -5.86
C GLU A 545 -23.99 -10.00 -4.44
N ALA A 546 -24.18 -9.16 -3.41
CA ALA A 546 -24.22 -9.62 -2.03
C ALA A 546 -25.32 -10.66 -1.79
N ARG A 547 -26.51 -10.46 -2.37
CA ARG A 547 -27.64 -11.38 -2.23
C ARG A 547 -27.46 -12.67 -3.04
N ILE A 548 -26.98 -12.57 -4.27
CA ILE A 548 -26.90 -13.75 -5.18
C ILE A 548 -25.69 -14.60 -4.88
N LEU A 549 -24.51 -13.96 -4.67
CA LEU A 549 -23.23 -14.69 -4.58
C LEU A 549 -22.75 -14.89 -3.14
N MET A 550 -23.02 -13.92 -2.24
CA MET A 550 -22.37 -13.86 -0.93
C MET A 550 -23.28 -14.24 0.25
N LEU A 551 -24.57 -14.46 0.03
CA LEU A 551 -25.50 -14.81 1.11
C LEU A 551 -25.06 -16.12 1.78
N ALA A 552 -25.14 -16.20 3.11
CA ALA A 552 -24.69 -17.35 3.87
C ALA A 552 -25.37 -18.65 3.44
N THR A 553 -26.67 -18.60 3.07
CA THR A 553 -27.44 -19.73 2.58
C THR A 553 -26.97 -20.28 1.22
N HIS A 554 -26.31 -19.47 0.41
CA HIS A 554 -25.77 -19.89 -0.88
C HIS A 554 -24.34 -20.45 -0.79
N ASN A 555 -23.68 -20.29 0.36
CA ASN A 555 -22.30 -20.68 0.57
C ASN A 555 -22.15 -21.79 1.62
N LEU A 556 -22.91 -22.86 1.45
CA LEU A 556 -22.92 -23.99 2.38
C LEU A 556 -21.76 -24.98 2.18
N LEU A 557 -21.16 -25.00 0.98
CA LEU A 557 -20.11 -25.92 0.61
C LEU A 557 -18.73 -25.26 0.63
N SER A 558 -17.72 -25.99 1.07
CA SER A 558 -16.32 -25.55 1.02
C SER A 558 -15.83 -25.51 -0.43
N PRO A 559 -15.26 -24.39 -0.89
CA PRO A 559 -14.70 -24.29 -2.24
C PRO A 559 -13.47 -25.18 -2.47
N ALA A 560 -12.79 -25.59 -1.41
CA ALA A 560 -11.59 -26.43 -1.50
C ALA A 560 -11.90 -27.92 -1.59
N THR A 561 -12.88 -28.42 -0.79
CA THR A 561 -13.15 -29.84 -0.64
C THR A 561 -14.52 -30.27 -1.17
N GLY A 562 -15.42 -29.31 -1.44
CA GLY A 562 -16.82 -29.61 -1.80
C GLY A 562 -17.68 -30.15 -0.66
N GLN A 563 -17.12 -30.31 0.54
CA GLN A 563 -17.87 -30.79 1.70
C GLN A 563 -18.68 -29.65 2.33
N PRO A 564 -19.80 -29.96 3.03
CA PRO A 564 -20.56 -28.96 3.77
C PRO A 564 -19.71 -28.32 4.88
N VAL A 565 -19.76 -26.99 4.99
CA VAL A 565 -19.08 -26.22 6.04
C VAL A 565 -20.00 -26.04 7.25
N THR A 566 -21.30 -25.90 7.00
CA THR A 566 -22.33 -25.71 8.04
C THR A 566 -22.74 -27.06 8.62
N LEU A 567 -21.94 -27.55 9.54
CA LEU A 567 -22.22 -28.81 10.26
C LEU A 567 -22.60 -28.50 11.70
N PRO A 568 -23.53 -29.28 12.30
CA PRO A 568 -23.78 -29.20 13.73
C PRO A 568 -22.50 -29.42 14.52
N SER A 569 -22.20 -28.56 15.47
CA SER A 569 -20.98 -28.61 16.27
C SER A 569 -21.30 -28.62 17.76
N GLN A 570 -20.39 -29.23 18.53
CA GLN A 570 -20.36 -29.20 20.01
C GLN A 570 -21.73 -29.21 20.68
N ASP A 571 -22.27 -28.05 21.07
CA ASP A 571 -23.51 -27.90 21.82
C ASP A 571 -24.74 -28.38 21.05
N MET A 572 -24.74 -28.26 19.71
CA MET A 572 -25.83 -28.79 18.89
C MET A 572 -25.83 -30.30 18.88
N VAL A 573 -24.67 -30.95 18.78
CA VAL A 573 -24.52 -32.41 18.84
C VAL A 573 -24.92 -32.89 20.23
N LEU A 574 -24.48 -32.17 21.28
CA LEU A 574 -24.88 -32.48 22.66
C LEU A 574 -26.38 -32.33 22.85
N GLY A 575 -27.00 -31.31 22.28
CA GLY A 575 -28.45 -31.09 22.31
C GLY A 575 -29.22 -32.19 21.59
N CYS A 576 -28.75 -32.59 20.39
CA CYS A 576 -29.36 -33.73 19.68
C CYS A 576 -29.22 -35.05 20.46
N TYR A 577 -28.05 -35.28 21.06
CA TYR A 577 -27.82 -36.41 21.94
C TYR A 577 -28.77 -36.37 23.14
N PHE A 578 -28.90 -35.24 23.82
CA PHE A 578 -29.80 -35.09 24.96
C PHE A 578 -31.25 -35.33 24.58
N LEU A 579 -31.72 -34.81 23.45
CA LEU A 579 -33.08 -35.03 22.96
C LEU A 579 -33.36 -36.51 22.66
N THR A 580 -32.39 -37.23 22.14
CA THR A 580 -32.55 -38.62 21.69
C THR A 580 -32.13 -39.65 22.75
N ALA A 581 -31.56 -39.20 23.88
CA ALA A 581 -31.14 -40.04 24.98
C ALA A 581 -32.36 -40.72 25.64
N ASP A 582 -32.13 -41.86 26.24
CA ASP A 582 -33.12 -42.61 26.97
C ASP A 582 -32.81 -42.64 28.46
N ALA A 583 -33.84 -42.45 29.26
CA ALA A 583 -33.76 -42.67 30.68
C ALA A 583 -34.22 -44.08 31.01
N ARG A 584 -33.65 -44.69 32.07
CA ARG A 584 -34.05 -46.00 32.56
C ARG A 584 -35.45 -46.04 33.19
N ILE A 585 -36.17 -44.93 33.14
CA ILE A 585 -37.51 -44.79 33.72
C ILE A 585 -38.54 -45.29 32.70
N TYR A 586 -39.22 -46.38 33.02
CA TYR A 586 -40.31 -46.93 32.22
C TYR A 586 -41.64 -46.41 32.71
N GLN A 587 -42.30 -45.62 31.89
CA GLN A 587 -43.72 -45.30 32.09
C GLN A 587 -44.52 -46.18 31.10
N LYS A 588 -45.40 -47.05 31.59
CA LYS A 588 -46.22 -47.90 30.75
C LYS A 588 -47.35 -47.09 30.10
N GLY A 589 -47.01 -46.28 29.13
CA GLY A 589 -47.99 -45.51 28.35
C GLY A 589 -48.08 -46.02 26.92
N PHE A 590 -49.28 -46.35 26.45
CA PHE A 590 -49.57 -46.62 25.05
C PHE A 590 -50.35 -45.46 24.49
N PHE A 591 -49.86 -44.94 23.37
CA PHE A 591 -50.43 -43.79 22.69
C PHE A 591 -50.83 -44.15 21.26
N ASN A 592 -51.96 -43.58 20.77
CA ASN A 592 -52.47 -43.91 19.44
C ASN A 592 -51.81 -43.10 18.31
N SER A 593 -51.21 -41.94 18.61
CA SER A 593 -50.54 -41.12 17.62
C SER A 593 -49.35 -40.38 18.23
N PHE A 594 -48.48 -39.84 17.37
CA PHE A 594 -47.38 -38.98 17.79
C PHE A 594 -47.87 -37.64 18.36
N GLU A 595 -48.96 -37.10 17.81
CA GLU A 595 -49.59 -35.86 18.26
C GLU A 595 -50.08 -36.00 19.72
N GLU A 596 -50.64 -37.14 20.09
CA GLU A 596 -51.08 -37.43 21.46
C GLU A 596 -49.90 -37.40 22.45
N VAL A 597 -48.74 -37.92 22.02
CA VAL A 597 -47.52 -37.89 22.84
C VAL A 597 -47.03 -36.46 23.03
N ILE A 598 -47.05 -35.66 21.98
CA ILE A 598 -46.62 -34.25 22.04
C ILE A 598 -47.54 -33.46 22.96
N PHE A 599 -48.85 -33.65 22.83
CA PHE A 599 -49.83 -33.02 23.72
C PHE A 599 -49.65 -33.45 25.21
N ALA A 600 -49.35 -34.75 25.41
CA ALA A 600 -49.05 -35.25 26.75
C ALA A 600 -47.75 -34.68 27.33
N TYR A 601 -46.75 -34.44 26.49
CA TYR A 601 -45.48 -33.78 26.83
C TYR A 601 -45.68 -32.30 27.19
N GLU A 602 -46.43 -31.57 26.37
CA GLU A 602 -46.76 -30.15 26.63
C GLU A 602 -47.52 -29.97 27.96
N ASN A 603 -48.39 -30.93 28.33
CA ASN A 603 -49.08 -30.95 29.59
C ASN A 603 -48.25 -31.52 30.77
N ASN A 604 -46.94 -31.76 30.56
CA ASN A 604 -46.02 -32.31 31.57
C ASN A 604 -46.42 -33.71 32.13
N ASN A 605 -47.27 -34.46 31.44
CA ASN A 605 -47.67 -35.77 31.83
C ASN A 605 -46.62 -36.86 31.44
N VAL A 606 -45.77 -36.53 30.52
CA VAL A 606 -44.70 -37.40 29.98
C VAL A 606 -43.38 -36.67 30.00
N GLY A 607 -42.32 -37.32 30.49
CA GLY A 607 -40.97 -36.79 30.47
C GLY A 607 -40.31 -36.99 29.09
N LEU A 608 -39.36 -36.09 28.76
CA LEU A 608 -38.65 -36.06 27.47
C LEU A 608 -37.98 -37.42 27.13
N HIS A 609 -37.39 -38.08 28.12
CA HIS A 609 -36.58 -39.30 27.98
C HIS A 609 -37.32 -40.56 28.38
N THR A 610 -38.61 -40.46 28.67
CA THR A 610 -39.42 -41.60 29.13
C THR A 610 -39.75 -42.53 27.96
N TRP A 611 -39.58 -43.84 28.17
CA TRP A 611 -39.96 -44.85 27.18
C TRP A 611 -41.47 -44.98 27.08
N LEU A 612 -42.00 -44.90 25.85
CA LEU A 612 -43.39 -44.95 25.48
C LEU A 612 -43.61 -45.93 24.32
N TRP A 613 -44.81 -46.48 24.26
CA TRP A 613 -45.29 -47.29 23.12
C TRP A 613 -46.26 -46.45 22.31
N VAL A 614 -45.92 -46.21 21.02
CA VAL A 614 -46.78 -45.40 20.13
C VAL A 614 -47.15 -46.20 18.92
N ARG A 615 -48.43 -46.13 18.55
CA ARG A 615 -48.97 -46.85 17.39
C ARG A 615 -48.38 -46.27 16.12
N TRP A 616 -47.89 -47.19 15.25
CA TRP A 616 -47.32 -46.84 13.94
C TRP A 616 -48.20 -47.42 12.84
N LYS A 617 -48.60 -46.57 11.85
CA LYS A 617 -49.55 -46.97 10.79
C LYS A 617 -48.88 -47.54 9.55
N ASN A 618 -47.63 -47.16 9.29
CA ASN A 618 -46.93 -47.57 8.08
C ASN A 618 -46.09 -48.82 8.30
N GLU A 619 -45.62 -49.45 7.20
CA GLU A 619 -44.69 -50.58 7.30
C GLU A 619 -43.42 -50.14 8.03
N PHE A 620 -42.98 -50.96 8.94
CA PHE A 620 -41.78 -50.71 9.76
C PHE A 620 -40.67 -51.66 9.30
N THR A 621 -39.70 -51.11 8.58
CA THR A 621 -38.56 -51.82 8.00
C THR A 621 -37.34 -51.82 8.90
N ALA A 622 -37.48 -51.64 10.19
CA ALA A 622 -36.33 -51.61 11.10
C ALA A 622 -35.65 -52.99 11.24
N TRP A 623 -34.42 -52.96 11.67
CA TRP A 623 -33.58 -54.14 11.90
C TRP A 623 -34.27 -55.22 12.76
N SER A 624 -35.03 -54.78 13.76
CA SER A 624 -35.83 -55.66 14.64
C SER A 624 -36.87 -56.53 13.91
N SER A 625 -37.27 -56.09 12.70
CA SER A 625 -38.24 -56.93 11.89
C SER A 625 -37.65 -58.22 11.32
N LYS A 626 -36.30 -58.31 11.29
CA LYS A 626 -35.55 -59.50 10.84
C LYS A 626 -35.11 -60.39 11.97
N MET A 627 -35.33 -60.02 13.23
CA MET A 627 -35.00 -60.79 14.40
C MET A 627 -36.17 -61.63 14.80
N GLN A 628 -35.88 -62.72 15.49
CA GLN A 628 -36.95 -63.59 16.10
C GLN A 628 -37.64 -62.81 17.23
N PRO A 629 -38.95 -62.92 17.41
CA PRO A 629 -39.64 -62.28 18.51
C PRO A 629 -39.11 -62.77 19.85
N LEU A 630 -38.94 -61.87 20.82
CA LEU A 630 -38.55 -62.21 22.19
C LEU A 630 -39.63 -63.05 22.89
N GLU A 631 -40.89 -62.76 22.63
CA GLU A 631 -42.02 -63.40 23.20
C GLU A 631 -43.19 -63.40 22.20
N VAL A 632 -43.89 -64.54 22.08
CA VAL A 632 -45.11 -64.63 21.31
C VAL A 632 -46.24 -65.00 22.25
N ARG A 633 -47.25 -64.15 22.39
CA ARG A 633 -48.43 -64.37 23.20
C ARG A 633 -49.65 -64.62 22.29
N ILE A 634 -50.36 -65.64 22.56
CA ILE A 634 -51.65 -65.95 21.89
C ILE A 634 -52.76 -65.56 22.87
N HIS A 635 -53.54 -64.54 22.44
CA HIS A 635 -54.71 -64.14 23.26
C HIS A 635 -55.86 -65.15 23.12
N PRO A 636 -56.67 -65.44 24.17
CA PRO A 636 -57.81 -66.37 24.11
C PRO A 636 -58.80 -66.06 22.99
N LYS A 637 -58.89 -64.82 22.54
CA LYS A 637 -59.71 -64.38 21.40
C LYS A 637 -59.09 -64.67 20.04
N GLY A 638 -57.90 -65.32 19.97
CA GLY A 638 -57.25 -65.75 18.73
C GLY A 638 -56.28 -64.69 18.12
N PHE A 639 -56.00 -63.54 18.78
CA PHE A 639 -55.01 -62.61 18.36
C PHE A 639 -53.60 -63.09 18.73
N ARG A 640 -52.61 -62.94 17.80
CA ARG A 640 -51.22 -63.22 18.03
C ARG A 640 -50.47 -61.93 18.30
N ILE A 641 -49.80 -61.82 19.44
CA ILE A 641 -49.03 -60.71 19.86
C ILE A 641 -47.53 -61.10 19.82
N GLU A 642 -46.75 -60.48 18.94
CA GLU A 642 -45.32 -60.70 18.87
C GLU A 642 -44.60 -59.47 19.51
N ILE A 643 -43.77 -59.73 20.51
CA ILE A 643 -43.03 -58.72 21.25
C ILE A 643 -41.59 -58.85 20.83
N TYR A 644 -41.08 -57.77 20.24
CA TYR A 644 -39.67 -57.52 19.91
C TYR A 644 -39.06 -56.56 20.90
N THR A 645 -37.74 -56.36 20.84
CA THR A 645 -37.04 -55.39 21.68
C THR A 645 -37.58 -53.96 21.54
N ASP A 646 -37.92 -53.55 20.31
CA ASP A 646 -38.26 -52.18 19.96
C ASP A 646 -39.65 -52.02 19.34
N SER A 647 -40.37 -53.10 19.16
CA SER A 647 -41.71 -53.10 18.56
C SER A 647 -42.61 -54.20 19.13
N ILE A 648 -43.91 -53.92 19.12
CA ILE A 648 -44.95 -54.90 19.43
C ILE A 648 -45.88 -54.99 18.22
N ARG A 649 -46.13 -56.20 17.71
CA ARG A 649 -47.01 -56.44 16.56
C ARG A 649 -48.18 -57.28 17.00
N ILE A 650 -49.38 -56.90 16.61
CA ILE A 650 -50.62 -57.57 16.96
C ILE A 650 -51.25 -58.02 15.64
N TYR A 651 -51.33 -59.34 15.46
CA TYR A 651 -51.90 -59.95 14.28
C TYR A 651 -53.32 -60.41 14.60
N ASP A 652 -54.20 -60.34 13.61
CA ASP A 652 -55.55 -60.86 13.70
C ASP A 652 -55.59 -62.40 13.52
N LYS A 653 -56.72 -63.03 13.69
CA LYS A 653 -56.95 -64.48 13.52
C LYS A 653 -56.55 -65.02 12.15
N LEU A 654 -56.60 -64.16 11.13
CA LEU A 654 -56.24 -64.46 9.75
C LEU A 654 -54.75 -64.25 9.45
N GLY A 655 -53.90 -63.81 10.43
CA GLY A 655 -52.49 -63.54 10.25
C GLY A 655 -52.17 -62.17 9.65
N SER A 656 -53.17 -61.29 9.48
CA SER A 656 -52.97 -59.92 9.02
C SER A 656 -52.55 -59.04 10.19
N LEU A 657 -51.61 -58.06 9.91
CA LEU A 657 -51.12 -57.10 10.92
C LEU A 657 -52.24 -56.10 11.22
N ASN A 658 -52.76 -56.09 12.45
CA ASN A 658 -53.84 -55.23 12.89
C ASN A 658 -53.28 -53.94 13.48
N HIS A 659 -52.37 -54.10 14.46
CA HIS A 659 -51.73 -52.91 15.13
C HIS A 659 -50.24 -53.17 15.33
N GLN A 660 -49.47 -52.10 15.18
CA GLN A 660 -48.05 -52.12 15.46
C GLN A 660 -47.72 -50.95 16.38
N TYR A 661 -46.94 -51.24 17.42
CA TYR A 661 -46.45 -50.22 18.35
C TYR A 661 -44.92 -50.20 18.29
N ILE A 662 -44.39 -48.98 18.32
CA ILE A 662 -42.95 -48.72 18.34
C ILE A 662 -42.56 -48.18 19.71
N LYS A 663 -41.48 -48.67 20.28
CA LYS A 663 -40.89 -48.17 21.50
C LYS A 663 -40.05 -46.90 21.18
N THR A 664 -40.44 -45.76 21.71
CA THR A 664 -39.75 -44.49 21.45
C THR A 664 -39.84 -43.58 22.67
N THR A 665 -39.20 -42.43 22.59
CA THR A 665 -39.27 -41.36 23.62
C THR A 665 -39.91 -40.10 23.04
N ALA A 666 -40.47 -39.24 23.87
CA ALA A 666 -41.04 -37.95 23.42
C ALA A 666 -40.01 -37.08 22.71
N GLY A 667 -38.75 -37.07 23.17
CA GLY A 667 -37.67 -36.31 22.50
C GLY A 667 -37.34 -36.82 21.11
N ARG A 668 -37.37 -38.13 20.85
CA ARG A 668 -37.18 -38.70 19.50
C ARG A 668 -38.34 -38.36 18.57
N ILE A 669 -39.56 -38.32 19.08
CA ILE A 669 -40.72 -37.88 18.29
C ILE A 669 -40.59 -36.42 17.89
N LEU A 670 -40.28 -35.53 18.82
CA LEU A 670 -40.07 -34.09 18.54
C LEU A 670 -38.97 -33.86 17.51
N TRP A 671 -37.87 -34.59 17.63
CA TRP A 671 -36.76 -34.49 16.68
C TRP A 671 -37.16 -34.96 15.27
N ASN A 672 -37.84 -36.08 15.18
CA ASN A 672 -38.31 -36.64 13.90
C ASN A 672 -39.39 -35.75 13.26
N GLN A 673 -40.28 -35.17 14.07
CA GLN A 673 -41.26 -34.22 13.54
C GLN A 673 -40.60 -32.98 12.93
N ALA A 674 -39.61 -32.38 13.62
CA ALA A 674 -38.86 -31.24 13.11
C ALA A 674 -38.15 -31.56 11.77
N ILE A 675 -37.66 -32.77 11.60
CA ILE A 675 -37.08 -33.24 10.34
C ILE A 675 -38.17 -33.43 9.27
N TYR A 676 -39.29 -34.05 9.62
CA TYR A 676 -40.39 -34.33 8.69
C TYR A 676 -41.05 -33.04 8.16
N ASP A 677 -41.20 -32.04 9.02
CA ASP A 677 -41.76 -30.71 8.62
C ASP A 677 -40.87 -29.95 7.62
N VAL A 678 -39.59 -30.31 7.47
CA VAL A 678 -38.66 -29.74 6.53
C VAL A 678 -38.64 -30.47 5.19
N PHE A 679 -38.84 -31.77 5.19
CA PHE A 679 -38.88 -32.62 4.00
C PHE A 679 -40.29 -32.80 3.44
#